data_a8349c509471145c6ccadec5ab0b1e04
#
_entry.id   a8349c509471145c6ccadec5ab0b1e04
#
_cell.length_a   1.000
_cell.length_b   1.000
_cell.length_c   1.000
_cell.angle_alpha   90.00
_cell.angle_beta   90.00
_cell.angle_gamma   90.00
#
_symmetry.space_group_name_H-M   'P 1'
#
loop_
_entity.id
_entity.type
_entity.pdbx_description
1 polymer ?
#
loop_
_entity_poly.entity_id
_entity_poly.type
_entity_poly.pdbx_seq_one_letter_code
_entity_poly.pdbx_strand_id
1 'polypeptide(L)'
;MTFRPLQHVPRMSPTRFPLKALSLAIALTGLAPVPSALAADPLQSSAARSYAIAPGPLGDVLAQFAAISGVPLSFDSKLLNDHHSDGLQGSYTVQSGFAHLLQGSGYSLLSTGENGYTVAPDVKVGDAMELSATTVNGDMSAQSDTYAGGQVARSARLGVLGNRDIKDVPFSVVSYTSKTIADQQARTLGDVLLNDASVRQSAGFGNFSQVFTIRGLPLQTDDIAFNGLYGLLPRQIITTEAVERVDLFKGPNAFINGVSPQGSGIGGSVNIVPKRADDTPTRSMTLDYASDTTVGGHLDLGQRFGEDNRFGARINLAQHGGETAIDDETKRSQLIAVALDYHGDRLRISTDFGYQKERINQGRAVVYPNGSVVPHPPSAKDNYSQDWSWSQLEDTYGMVNAEYDLNDHWTAYVGGGAKHTRENGEYSSLYVSDKSGTAKTGFLYSPHDEDNKSAVAGLNGHFDTGPVTHQMNFGLSGMWGEQRSAYEAILVANRQPNNLYNPVQIPRPSVTYFGSDIHDPRIVGKNRIKSAAVSDTLGFVDDRVLLTVGVRRQTLEVDAWNTASGARSANYDESITTPVYGLVLKPWDHVSFYANRIEGLAQGPTAPATNVTNPNEVFPPRRSKQTEAGVKLDWDDYGATFGVYRIEQPNSATTLLPGNRLGTFNVDGEQVNKGLEMNIFGEPLDGLRLLAGATFMHTELSKTSNGLTDGNRAAGVPRFQYNLSTQWDIPGLEGAALSGRILRTGGEYINAENTLSIPAWTRVDLGARYGFKADDKYITLRANVENVANKAYWASASTANNYLTQGEPRTLKVSATVDF
;
A
#
# COMPACT_ATOMS: atom_id res chain seq x y z
N MET A 1 37.62 -43.83 -27.74
CA MET A 1 36.26 -44.38 -27.48
C MET A 1 35.24 -43.35 -27.92
N THR A 2 34.65 -43.60 -29.05
CA THR A 2 33.72 -42.77 -29.79
C THR A 2 32.32 -42.90 -29.19
N PHE A 3 31.70 -41.82 -28.80
CA PHE A 3 30.25 -41.78 -28.53
C PHE A 3 29.52 -41.05 -29.66
N ARG A 4 28.56 -41.78 -30.28
CA ARG A 4 27.64 -41.33 -31.32
C ARG A 4 26.60 -40.36 -30.77
N PRO A 5 26.08 -39.41 -31.55
CA PRO A 5 24.94 -38.55 -31.15
C PRO A 5 23.63 -39.30 -31.40
N LEU A 6 22.68 -39.12 -30.48
CA LEU A 6 21.30 -39.60 -30.55
C LEU A 6 20.45 -38.66 -31.43
N GLN A 7 19.60 -39.29 -32.22
CA GLN A 7 18.78 -38.78 -33.29
C GLN A 7 17.61 -37.87 -32.81
N HIS A 8 17.23 -36.98 -33.74
CA HIS A 8 16.04 -36.16 -33.80
C HIS A 8 14.75 -36.81 -33.27
N VAL A 9 14.03 -36.06 -32.42
CA VAL A 9 12.60 -36.22 -32.14
C VAL A 9 11.84 -35.17 -32.97
N PRO A 10 10.78 -35.54 -33.70
CA PRO A 10 10.08 -34.63 -34.59
C PRO A 10 9.22 -33.65 -33.83
N ARG A 11 9.29 -32.36 -34.18
CA ARG A 11 8.39 -31.30 -33.74
C ARG A 11 6.96 -31.57 -34.21
N MET A 12 6.04 -31.75 -33.32
CA MET A 12 4.60 -31.70 -33.62
C MET A 12 4.16 -30.22 -33.76
N SER A 13 3.64 -29.91 -34.92
CA SER A 13 3.02 -28.63 -35.22
C SER A 13 1.71 -28.46 -34.42
N PRO A 14 1.40 -27.28 -33.83
CA PRO A 14 0.12 -27.05 -33.19
C PRO A 14 -0.97 -26.87 -34.25
N THR A 15 -1.99 -27.72 -34.22
CA THR A 15 -3.22 -27.58 -34.97
C THR A 15 -4.02 -26.36 -34.47
N ARG A 16 -4.24 -25.41 -35.36
CA ARG A 16 -5.11 -24.26 -35.15
C ARG A 16 -6.56 -24.69 -35.05
N PHE A 17 -7.20 -24.46 -33.89
CA PHE A 17 -8.66 -24.46 -33.77
C PHE A 17 -9.21 -23.06 -34.09
N PRO A 18 -10.23 -22.93 -34.94
CA PRO A 18 -10.84 -21.64 -35.23
C PRO A 18 -11.84 -21.30 -34.13
N LEU A 19 -11.54 -20.31 -33.28
CA LEU A 19 -12.55 -19.65 -32.45
C LEU A 19 -13.45 -18.77 -33.33
N LYS A 20 -14.68 -19.19 -33.51
CA LYS A 20 -15.75 -18.35 -34.07
C LYS A 20 -16.06 -17.24 -33.03
N ALA A 21 -15.98 -16.02 -33.50
CA ALA A 21 -16.33 -14.82 -32.80
C ALA A 21 -17.77 -14.87 -32.28
N LEU A 22 -17.97 -14.72 -30.99
CA LEU A 22 -19.26 -14.43 -30.38
C LEU A 22 -19.35 -12.90 -30.20
N SER A 23 -19.98 -12.24 -31.19
CA SER A 23 -20.28 -10.81 -31.14
C SER A 23 -21.47 -10.58 -30.21
N LEU A 24 -21.25 -10.02 -29.05
CA LEU A 24 -22.31 -9.51 -28.17
C LEU A 24 -22.47 -8.01 -28.45
N ALA A 25 -23.51 -7.66 -29.21
CA ALA A 25 -23.92 -6.29 -29.47
C ALA A 25 -24.67 -5.77 -28.25
N ILE A 26 -24.10 -4.77 -27.54
CA ILE A 26 -24.83 -3.96 -26.55
C ILE A 26 -25.42 -2.77 -27.31
N ALA A 27 -26.71 -2.83 -27.57
CA ALA A 27 -27.48 -1.70 -28.07
C ALA A 27 -27.82 -0.77 -26.89
N LEU A 28 -27.24 0.43 -26.88
CA LEU A 28 -27.73 1.55 -26.08
C LEU A 28 -29.04 2.08 -26.71
N THR A 29 -30.18 1.80 -26.09
CA THR A 29 -31.41 2.51 -26.37
C THR A 29 -31.86 3.30 -25.15
N GLY A 30 -32.23 4.51 -25.45
CA GLY A 30 -32.66 5.67 -24.73
C GLY A 30 -33.37 5.51 -23.39
N LEU A 31 -32.97 6.40 -22.48
CA LEU A 31 -33.66 6.73 -21.26
C LEU A 31 -35.02 7.40 -21.60
N ALA A 32 -36.09 6.73 -21.22
CA ALA A 32 -37.38 7.37 -20.96
C ALA A 32 -37.67 7.25 -19.45
N PRO A 33 -38.23 8.27 -18.79
CA PRO A 33 -38.48 8.23 -17.36
C PRO A 33 -39.66 7.33 -17.08
N VAL A 34 -39.46 6.27 -16.30
CA VAL A 34 -40.51 5.45 -15.73
C VAL A 34 -40.90 6.08 -14.39
N PRO A 35 -42.22 6.27 -14.10
CA PRO A 35 -42.64 6.82 -12.82
C PRO A 35 -42.30 5.86 -11.68
N SER A 36 -41.76 6.41 -10.60
CA SER A 36 -41.44 5.70 -9.37
C SER A 36 -42.70 5.05 -8.80
N ALA A 37 -42.86 3.77 -9.01
CA ALA A 37 -43.71 2.97 -8.16
C ALA A 37 -42.92 2.73 -6.86
N LEU A 38 -43.40 3.30 -5.76
CA LEU A 38 -43.00 2.97 -4.42
C LEU A 38 -43.07 1.44 -4.27
N ALA A 39 -41.90 0.79 -4.24
CA ALA A 39 -41.81 -0.58 -3.76
C ALA A 39 -42.16 -0.52 -2.26
N ALA A 40 -43.32 -1.00 -1.93
CA ALA A 40 -43.68 -1.24 -0.55
C ALA A 40 -42.73 -2.29 0.02
N ASP A 41 -42.05 -1.93 1.09
CA ASP A 41 -41.41 -2.86 2.01
C ASP A 41 -42.34 -4.04 2.26
N PRO A 42 -41.89 -5.30 2.23
CA PRO A 42 -42.67 -6.41 2.71
C PRO A 42 -42.62 -6.46 4.24
N LEU A 43 -42.97 -5.37 4.90
CA LEU A 43 -43.47 -5.41 6.25
C LEU A 43 -44.87 -6.03 6.14
N GLN A 44 -44.94 -7.35 6.34
CA GLN A 44 -46.23 -7.99 6.59
C GLN A 44 -46.84 -7.25 7.78
N SER A 45 -47.77 -6.35 7.47
CA SER A 45 -48.72 -5.85 8.45
C SER A 45 -49.52 -7.04 8.94
N SER A 46 -49.06 -7.71 10.01
CA SER A 46 -49.88 -8.71 10.67
C SER A 46 -51.07 -7.95 11.19
N ALA A 47 -52.24 -8.24 10.61
CA ALA A 47 -53.51 -7.71 11.08
C ALA A 47 -53.63 -7.98 12.58
N ALA A 48 -53.98 -6.98 13.39
CA ALA A 48 -54.20 -7.15 14.79
C ALA A 48 -55.24 -8.24 15.04
N ARG A 49 -54.94 -9.22 15.87
CA ARG A 49 -55.79 -10.33 16.26
C ARG A 49 -56.17 -10.19 17.74
N SER A 50 -57.35 -10.67 18.12
CA SER A 50 -57.74 -10.70 19.51
C SER A 50 -57.14 -11.90 20.23
N TYR A 51 -56.44 -11.64 21.33
CA TYR A 51 -55.80 -12.66 22.17
C TYR A 51 -56.42 -12.66 23.57
N ALA A 52 -56.50 -13.83 24.17
CA ALA A 52 -56.94 -14.04 25.55
C ALA A 52 -56.06 -15.12 26.18
N ILE A 53 -54.87 -14.71 26.67
CA ILE A 53 -53.87 -15.57 27.29
C ILE A 53 -53.84 -15.25 28.80
N ALA A 54 -54.01 -16.27 29.63
CA ALA A 54 -54.05 -16.14 31.08
C ALA A 54 -52.67 -15.76 31.65
N PRO A 55 -52.58 -15.11 32.84
CA PRO A 55 -51.33 -14.88 33.56
C PRO A 55 -50.64 -16.20 33.90
N GLY A 56 -49.28 -16.17 33.86
CA GLY A 56 -48.49 -17.35 34.14
C GLY A 56 -46.98 -17.09 34.05
N PRO A 57 -46.12 -18.13 34.15
CA PRO A 57 -44.69 -18.00 33.93
C PRO A 57 -44.40 -17.38 32.56
N LEU A 58 -43.49 -16.42 32.49
CA LEU A 58 -43.28 -15.62 31.28
C LEU A 58 -42.93 -16.47 30.08
N GLY A 59 -42.11 -17.52 30.24
CA GLY A 59 -41.74 -18.45 29.17
C GLY A 59 -42.96 -19.18 28.59
N ASP A 60 -43.88 -19.65 29.44
CA ASP A 60 -45.11 -20.35 29.02
C ASP A 60 -46.07 -19.43 28.26
N VAL A 61 -46.25 -18.19 28.73
CA VAL A 61 -47.09 -17.16 28.12
C VAL A 61 -46.53 -16.74 26.75
N LEU A 62 -45.25 -16.57 26.63
CA LEU A 62 -44.56 -16.26 25.36
C LEU A 62 -44.70 -17.42 24.37
N ALA A 63 -44.47 -18.65 24.82
CA ALA A 63 -44.62 -19.83 23.95
C ALA A 63 -46.09 -19.99 23.47
N GLN A 64 -47.06 -19.76 24.33
CA GLN A 64 -48.49 -19.80 23.98
C GLN A 64 -48.86 -18.68 23.00
N PHE A 65 -48.35 -17.45 23.19
CA PHE A 65 -48.56 -16.36 22.24
C PHE A 65 -47.92 -16.64 20.87
N ALA A 66 -46.70 -17.15 20.83
CA ALA A 66 -45.99 -17.55 19.61
C ALA A 66 -46.80 -18.63 18.85
N ALA A 67 -47.28 -19.64 19.54
CA ALA A 67 -48.08 -20.71 18.95
C ALA A 67 -49.38 -20.21 18.35
N ILE A 68 -50.12 -19.31 19.07
CA ILE A 68 -51.40 -18.72 18.59
C ILE A 68 -51.16 -17.76 17.41
N SER A 69 -50.10 -17.01 17.44
CA SER A 69 -49.70 -16.07 16.36
C SER A 69 -49.07 -16.73 15.16
N GLY A 70 -48.65 -18.00 15.26
CA GLY A 70 -48.04 -18.79 14.18
C GLY A 70 -46.61 -18.37 13.82
N VAL A 71 -45.86 -17.80 14.77
CA VAL A 71 -44.45 -17.37 14.56
C VAL A 71 -43.49 -18.26 15.34
N PRO A 72 -42.36 -18.65 14.75
CA PRO A 72 -41.28 -19.36 15.44
C PRO A 72 -40.65 -18.47 16.52
N LEU A 73 -40.56 -18.95 17.75
CA LEU A 73 -39.92 -18.27 18.87
C LEU A 73 -38.91 -19.21 19.52
N SER A 74 -37.68 -18.74 19.68
CA SER A 74 -36.64 -19.45 20.43
C SER A 74 -36.21 -18.64 21.65
N PHE A 75 -36.03 -19.29 22.80
CA PHE A 75 -35.45 -18.71 24.01
C PHE A 75 -34.88 -19.78 24.93
N ASP A 76 -33.89 -19.42 25.75
CA ASP A 76 -33.42 -20.30 26.82
C ASP A 76 -34.42 -20.25 27.98
N SER A 77 -35.11 -21.36 28.25
CA SER A 77 -36.10 -21.48 29.31
C SER A 77 -35.56 -21.18 30.70
N LYS A 78 -34.23 -21.34 30.92
CA LYS A 78 -33.58 -21.05 32.20
C LYS A 78 -33.53 -19.54 32.49
N LEU A 79 -33.46 -18.70 31.44
CA LEU A 79 -33.40 -17.23 31.58
C LEU A 79 -34.74 -16.63 32.03
N LEU A 80 -35.89 -17.27 31.75
CA LEU A 80 -37.22 -16.75 32.01
C LEU A 80 -37.96 -17.41 33.19
N ASN A 81 -37.30 -18.38 33.88
CA ASN A 81 -37.95 -19.18 34.93
C ASN A 81 -38.42 -18.36 36.14
N ASP A 82 -37.78 -17.25 36.44
CA ASP A 82 -38.09 -16.39 37.63
C ASP A 82 -39.00 -15.20 37.27
N HIS A 83 -39.46 -15.12 35.97
CA HIS A 83 -40.29 -14.03 35.50
C HIS A 83 -41.75 -14.49 35.31
N HIS A 84 -42.69 -13.60 35.72
CA HIS A 84 -44.15 -13.82 35.60
C HIS A 84 -44.77 -12.79 34.68
N SER A 85 -45.72 -13.21 33.85
CA SER A 85 -46.47 -12.33 32.97
C SER A 85 -47.93 -12.24 33.42
N ASP A 86 -48.53 -11.05 33.35
CA ASP A 86 -49.96 -10.80 33.61
C ASP A 86 -50.88 -11.35 32.48
N GLY A 87 -50.28 -12.03 31.49
CA GLY A 87 -51.02 -12.54 30.35
C GLY A 87 -51.27 -11.47 29.28
N LEU A 88 -52.10 -11.80 28.29
CA LEU A 88 -52.41 -10.89 27.18
C LEU A 88 -53.88 -10.90 26.85
N GLN A 89 -54.58 -9.77 27.05
CA GLN A 89 -55.99 -9.61 26.75
C GLN A 89 -56.22 -8.42 25.81
N GLY A 90 -56.82 -8.62 24.63
CA GLY A 90 -57.10 -7.55 23.68
C GLY A 90 -56.61 -7.82 22.28
N SER A 91 -56.67 -6.79 21.43
CA SER A 91 -56.26 -6.89 20.03
C SER A 91 -54.84 -6.39 19.83
N TYR A 92 -53.93 -7.26 19.39
CA TYR A 92 -52.51 -6.99 19.20
C TYR A 92 -52.01 -7.49 17.84
N THR A 93 -51.03 -6.83 17.31
CA THR A 93 -50.15 -7.40 16.26
C THR A 93 -49.15 -8.32 16.92
N VAL A 94 -48.45 -9.19 16.16
CA VAL A 94 -47.43 -10.08 16.69
C VAL A 94 -46.37 -9.28 17.46
N GLN A 95 -45.87 -8.22 16.87
CA GLN A 95 -44.85 -7.39 17.46
C GLN A 95 -45.31 -6.64 18.70
N SER A 96 -46.50 -6.03 18.68
CA SER A 96 -47.02 -5.32 19.85
C SER A 96 -47.44 -6.27 20.97
N GLY A 97 -47.84 -7.50 20.70
CA GLY A 97 -48.14 -8.53 21.68
C GLY A 97 -46.87 -9.00 22.42
N PHE A 98 -45.77 -9.29 21.71
CA PHE A 98 -44.51 -9.60 22.34
C PHE A 98 -43.93 -8.43 23.16
N ALA A 99 -44.01 -7.20 22.61
CA ALA A 99 -43.55 -6.00 23.32
C ALA A 99 -44.33 -5.81 24.65
N HIS A 100 -45.63 -6.07 24.67
CA HIS A 100 -46.46 -5.98 25.86
C HIS A 100 -46.10 -7.07 26.88
N LEU A 101 -45.88 -8.34 26.42
CA LEU A 101 -45.55 -9.46 27.31
C LEU A 101 -44.15 -9.36 27.90
N LEU A 102 -43.20 -8.72 27.19
CA LEU A 102 -41.82 -8.52 27.65
C LEU A 102 -41.62 -7.22 28.43
N GLN A 103 -42.66 -6.35 28.49
CA GLN A 103 -42.54 -5.07 29.18
C GLN A 103 -42.19 -5.24 30.65
N GLY A 104 -41.11 -4.62 31.10
CA GLY A 104 -40.64 -4.71 32.48
C GLY A 104 -39.93 -6.01 32.86
N SER A 105 -39.76 -6.97 31.97
CA SER A 105 -39.08 -8.23 32.22
C SER A 105 -37.55 -8.14 32.19
N GLY A 106 -36.99 -7.08 31.59
CA GLY A 106 -35.56 -6.97 31.30
C GLY A 106 -35.12 -7.78 30.08
N TYR A 107 -36.05 -8.18 29.20
CA TYR A 107 -35.79 -8.90 27.97
C TYR A 107 -36.45 -8.20 26.79
N SER A 108 -35.83 -8.30 25.63
CA SER A 108 -36.31 -7.78 24.33
C SER A 108 -36.44 -8.88 23.30
N LEU A 109 -37.26 -8.63 22.26
CA LEU A 109 -37.47 -9.52 21.14
C LEU A 109 -36.52 -9.13 19.98
N LEU A 110 -35.72 -10.06 19.53
CA LEU A 110 -34.83 -9.91 18.36
C LEU A 110 -35.38 -10.76 17.20
N SER A 111 -35.37 -10.20 15.99
CA SER A 111 -35.69 -10.95 14.77
C SER A 111 -34.48 -11.79 14.33
N THR A 112 -34.72 -13.08 14.03
CA THR A 112 -33.65 -14.01 13.59
C THR A 112 -33.58 -14.21 12.07
N GLY A 113 -34.24 -13.33 11.24
CA GLY A 113 -34.40 -13.55 9.81
C GLY A 113 -35.53 -14.61 9.54
N GLU A 114 -36.01 -14.74 8.31
CA GLU A 114 -37.01 -15.74 7.86
C GLU A 114 -38.20 -15.92 8.82
N ASN A 115 -38.81 -14.82 9.28
CA ASN A 115 -40.02 -14.80 10.12
C ASN A 115 -39.88 -15.42 11.52
N GLY A 116 -38.69 -15.65 12.06
CA GLY A 116 -38.46 -16.13 13.43
C GLY A 116 -38.08 -15.03 14.42
N TYR A 117 -38.30 -15.30 15.73
CA TYR A 117 -37.93 -14.39 16.84
C TYR A 117 -37.14 -15.14 17.91
N THR A 118 -36.25 -14.41 18.62
CA THR A 118 -35.57 -14.88 19.81
C THR A 118 -35.68 -13.85 20.93
N VAL A 119 -35.75 -14.31 22.20
CA VAL A 119 -35.76 -13.43 23.38
C VAL A 119 -34.36 -13.35 23.92
N ALA A 120 -33.83 -12.12 24.07
CA ALA A 120 -32.54 -11.84 24.66
C ALA A 120 -32.66 -10.85 25.82
N PRO A 121 -31.75 -10.84 26.80
CA PRO A 121 -31.72 -9.85 27.86
C PRO A 121 -31.78 -8.44 27.28
N ASP A 122 -32.64 -7.58 27.84
CA ASP A 122 -32.69 -6.17 27.48
C ASP A 122 -31.42 -5.51 28.02
N VAL A 123 -30.46 -5.26 27.15
CA VAL A 123 -29.34 -4.40 27.50
C VAL A 123 -29.94 -3.00 27.71
N LYS A 124 -30.29 -2.65 28.98
CA LYS A 124 -30.65 -1.29 29.29
C LYS A 124 -29.53 -0.40 28.85
N VAL A 125 -29.75 0.34 27.75
CA VAL A 125 -29.06 1.61 27.47
C VAL A 125 -29.56 2.61 28.53
N GLY A 126 -29.14 2.39 29.77
CA GLY A 126 -29.47 3.22 30.90
C GLY A 126 -28.28 3.22 31.83
N ASP A 127 -27.54 4.23 31.82
CA ASP A 127 -26.15 4.53 32.01
C ASP A 127 -25.42 4.08 30.73
N ALA A 128 -25.38 4.99 29.76
CA ALA A 128 -24.25 5.06 28.90
C ALA A 128 -23.04 5.04 29.86
N MET A 129 -22.49 3.86 30.12
CA MET A 129 -21.07 3.76 30.14
C MET A 129 -20.74 4.41 28.82
N GLU A 130 -20.47 5.73 28.81
CA GLU A 130 -19.53 6.27 27.86
C GLU A 130 -18.38 5.27 27.99
N LEU A 131 -18.31 4.31 27.09
CA LEU A 131 -17.05 3.78 26.66
C LEU A 131 -16.35 5.05 26.26
N SER A 132 -15.58 5.61 27.22
CA SER A 132 -14.57 6.62 26.98
C SER A 132 -14.01 6.23 25.67
N ALA A 133 -14.14 7.11 24.65
CA ALA A 133 -13.77 6.81 23.28
C ALA A 133 -12.56 5.93 23.37
N THR A 134 -12.70 4.65 22.98
CA THR A 134 -11.62 3.68 23.17
C THR A 134 -10.54 4.26 22.32
N THR A 135 -9.75 5.12 22.92
CA THR A 135 -8.55 5.66 22.32
C THR A 135 -7.76 4.40 22.13
N VAL A 136 -7.69 3.92 20.88
CA VAL A 136 -6.87 2.77 20.50
C VAL A 136 -5.44 3.26 20.74
N ASN A 137 -5.04 3.26 22.01
CA ASN A 137 -3.70 3.56 22.41
C ASN A 137 -2.84 2.41 21.92
N GLY A 138 -2.14 2.68 20.82
CA GLY A 138 -0.87 2.07 20.51
C GLY A 138 -0.76 0.55 20.48
N ASP A 139 -1.83 -0.22 20.44
CA ASP A 139 -1.72 -1.66 20.27
C ASP A 139 -1.15 -1.96 18.89
N MET A 140 0.12 -2.36 18.86
CA MET A 140 0.81 -2.74 17.63
C MET A 140 0.20 -3.97 16.96
N SER A 141 -0.69 -4.66 17.63
CA SER A 141 -1.33 -5.90 17.19
C SER A 141 -2.82 -5.75 16.90
N ALA A 142 -3.46 -4.64 17.25
CA ALA A 142 -4.90 -4.47 17.05
C ALA A 142 -5.23 -4.53 15.55
N GLN A 143 -6.05 -5.50 15.18
CA GLN A 143 -6.68 -5.56 13.88
C GLN A 143 -7.57 -4.32 13.73
N SER A 144 -7.35 -3.56 12.67
CA SER A 144 -8.05 -2.31 12.43
C SER A 144 -9.46 -2.59 11.93
N ASP A 145 -10.46 -1.92 12.49
CA ASP A 145 -11.79 -1.89 11.90
C ASP A 145 -11.68 -1.42 10.45
N THR A 146 -12.54 -1.97 9.60
CA THR A 146 -12.57 -1.63 8.17
C THR A 146 -13.89 -0.95 7.81
N TYR A 147 -13.89 -0.19 6.74
CA TYR A 147 -15.13 0.20 6.07
C TYR A 147 -15.84 -1.04 5.51
N ALA A 148 -17.16 -0.97 5.34
CA ALA A 148 -17.91 -2.05 4.72
C ALA A 148 -17.25 -2.52 3.42
N GLY A 149 -17.33 -3.82 3.15
CA GLY A 149 -16.58 -4.43 2.05
C GLY A 149 -15.14 -4.80 2.40
N GLY A 150 -14.58 -4.33 3.52
CA GLY A 150 -13.30 -4.78 4.06
C GLY A 150 -12.04 -4.36 3.28
N GLN A 151 -12.16 -3.44 2.31
CA GLN A 151 -11.05 -3.08 1.41
C GLN A 151 -10.10 -2.02 1.99
N VAL A 152 -10.59 -1.14 2.85
CA VAL A 152 -9.84 -0.04 3.46
C VAL A 152 -10.07 -0.05 4.97
N ALA A 153 -8.99 0.08 5.73
CA ALA A 153 -9.05 0.17 7.19
C ALA A 153 -9.36 1.60 7.65
N ARG A 154 -10.00 1.73 8.83
CA ARG A 154 -10.35 3.00 9.46
C ARG A 154 -9.19 3.63 10.21
N SER A 155 -8.16 2.85 10.53
CA SER A 155 -6.97 3.34 11.22
C SER A 155 -5.69 3.07 10.43
N ALA A 156 -4.63 3.79 10.77
CA ALA A 156 -3.31 3.62 10.20
C ALA A 156 -2.23 3.79 11.28
N ARG A 157 -1.08 3.13 11.08
CA ARG A 157 0.08 3.30 11.95
C ARG A 157 0.92 4.48 11.50
N LEU A 158 1.01 5.50 12.35
CA LEU A 158 1.64 6.79 12.07
C LEU A 158 2.90 7.00 12.94
N GLY A 159 3.86 6.08 12.84
CA GLY A 159 5.17 6.20 13.51
C GLY A 159 5.05 6.56 14.98
N VAL A 160 5.66 7.69 15.40
CA VAL A 160 5.65 8.16 16.80
C VAL A 160 4.24 8.44 17.33
N LEU A 161 3.27 8.75 16.49
CA LEU A 161 1.88 8.99 16.89
C LEU A 161 1.13 7.69 17.20
N GLY A 162 1.71 6.51 16.92
CA GLY A 162 1.07 5.22 17.11
C GLY A 162 0.01 4.87 16.06
N ASN A 163 -0.89 3.94 16.40
CA ASN A 163 -2.04 3.62 15.57
C ASN A 163 -3.16 4.63 15.83
N ARG A 164 -3.71 5.23 14.78
CA ARG A 164 -4.70 6.31 14.88
C ARG A 164 -5.85 6.11 13.93
N ASP A 165 -7.05 6.47 14.36
CA ASP A 165 -8.20 6.60 13.48
C ASP A 165 -7.89 7.67 12.40
N ILE A 166 -8.15 7.34 11.15
CA ILE A 166 -7.85 8.22 10.02
C ILE A 166 -8.65 9.52 10.08
N LYS A 167 -9.87 9.50 10.63
CA LYS A 167 -10.70 10.72 10.78
C LYS A 167 -10.13 11.73 11.79
N ASP A 168 -9.34 11.27 12.77
CA ASP A 168 -8.83 12.08 13.87
C ASP A 168 -7.42 12.63 13.63
N VAL A 169 -6.79 12.27 12.52
CA VAL A 169 -5.45 12.77 12.20
C VAL A 169 -5.49 13.90 11.18
N PRO A 170 -4.65 14.93 11.34
CA PRO A 170 -4.63 16.08 10.42
C PRO A 170 -3.84 15.82 9.14
N PHE A 171 -3.85 14.58 8.61
CA PHE A 171 -3.07 14.15 7.47
C PHE A 171 -3.93 13.35 6.50
N SER A 172 -3.56 13.36 5.20
CA SER A 172 -4.15 12.47 4.20
C SER A 172 -3.50 11.09 4.30
N VAL A 173 -4.29 10.09 4.65
CA VAL A 173 -3.86 8.69 4.82
C VAL A 173 -4.91 7.77 4.22
N VAL A 174 -4.47 6.66 3.61
CA VAL A 174 -5.32 5.54 3.17
C VAL A 174 -4.64 4.24 3.57
N SER A 175 -5.40 3.26 4.03
CA SER A 175 -4.88 2.00 4.53
C SER A 175 -5.55 0.82 3.81
N TYR A 176 -4.85 0.19 2.86
CA TYR A 176 -5.34 -0.94 2.06
C TYR A 176 -5.11 -2.26 2.79
N THR A 177 -6.15 -3.09 2.87
CA THR A 177 -6.16 -4.34 3.64
C THR A 177 -5.70 -5.56 2.84
N SER A 178 -5.42 -6.66 3.55
CA SER A 178 -5.17 -7.99 2.99
C SER A 178 -6.33 -8.48 2.09
N LYS A 179 -7.56 -8.04 2.36
CA LYS A 179 -8.71 -8.32 1.49
C LYS A 179 -8.57 -7.67 0.11
N THR A 180 -8.14 -6.40 0.04
CA THR A 180 -7.86 -5.74 -1.24
C THR A 180 -6.76 -6.47 -2.00
N ILE A 181 -5.70 -6.90 -1.30
CA ILE A 181 -4.59 -7.69 -1.86
C ILE A 181 -5.13 -8.99 -2.49
N ALA A 182 -5.95 -9.74 -1.75
CA ALA A 182 -6.50 -11.01 -2.18
C ALA A 182 -7.49 -10.85 -3.36
N ASP A 183 -8.42 -9.90 -3.29
CA ASP A 183 -9.45 -9.71 -4.32
C ASP A 183 -8.85 -9.26 -5.66
N GLN A 184 -7.77 -8.48 -5.64
CA GLN A 184 -7.05 -8.04 -6.84
C GLN A 184 -5.95 -9.02 -7.29
N GLN A 185 -5.69 -10.09 -6.53
CA GLN A 185 -4.56 -11.00 -6.73
C GLN A 185 -3.24 -10.21 -6.88
N ALA A 186 -3.08 -9.18 -6.03
CA ALA A 186 -1.89 -8.34 -5.99
C ALA A 186 -0.72 -9.15 -5.44
N ARG A 187 0.39 -9.25 -6.17
CA ARG A 187 1.58 -10.04 -5.78
C ARG A 187 2.71 -9.18 -5.24
N THR A 188 2.67 -7.89 -5.51
CA THR A 188 3.70 -6.95 -5.08
C THR A 188 3.07 -5.69 -4.49
N LEU A 189 3.85 -4.97 -3.69
CA LEU A 189 3.43 -3.68 -3.16
C LEU A 189 2.98 -2.71 -4.26
N GLY A 190 3.64 -2.75 -5.42
CA GLY A 190 3.28 -1.92 -6.57
C GLY A 190 1.84 -2.13 -7.04
N ASP A 191 1.36 -3.38 -7.05
CA ASP A 191 -0.01 -3.70 -7.43
C ASP A 191 -1.03 -3.07 -6.47
N VAL A 192 -0.72 -3.05 -5.16
CA VAL A 192 -1.58 -2.44 -4.13
C VAL A 192 -1.61 -0.92 -4.27
N LEU A 193 -0.45 -0.29 -4.42
CA LEU A 193 -0.33 1.17 -4.49
C LEU A 193 -0.94 1.77 -5.76
N LEU A 194 -1.14 0.98 -6.83
CA LEU A 194 -1.88 1.42 -8.02
C LEU A 194 -3.35 1.76 -7.73
N ASN A 195 -3.89 1.42 -6.57
CA ASN A 195 -5.23 1.84 -6.15
C ASN A 195 -5.31 3.32 -5.75
N ASP A 196 -4.18 3.98 -5.51
CA ASP A 196 -4.15 5.40 -5.19
C ASP A 196 -3.77 6.26 -6.41
N ALA A 197 -4.62 7.24 -6.72
CA ALA A 197 -4.39 8.12 -7.87
C ALA A 197 -3.22 9.09 -7.68
N SER A 198 -2.70 9.28 -6.48
CA SER A 198 -1.51 10.11 -6.23
C SER A 198 -0.20 9.33 -6.43
N VAL A 199 -0.28 8.01 -6.63
CA VAL A 199 0.88 7.13 -6.74
C VAL A 199 1.06 6.61 -8.16
N ARG A 200 2.32 6.52 -8.60
CA ARG A 200 2.76 5.82 -9.80
C ARG A 200 3.95 4.95 -9.49
N GLN A 201 4.11 3.92 -10.31
CA GLN A 201 5.24 3.02 -10.27
C GLN A 201 6.04 3.10 -11.54
N SER A 202 7.36 3.02 -11.41
CA SER A 202 8.28 2.65 -12.50
C SER A 202 9.09 1.43 -12.08
N ALA A 203 9.41 0.58 -13.05
CA ALA A 203 10.32 -0.53 -12.83
C ALA A 203 11.77 -0.10 -13.07
N GLY A 204 12.72 -0.72 -12.39
CA GLY A 204 14.15 -0.58 -12.63
C GLY A 204 14.63 -1.48 -13.78
N PHE A 205 15.93 -1.53 -13.96
CA PHE A 205 16.59 -2.36 -14.98
C PHE A 205 16.13 -3.81 -14.91
N GLY A 206 15.71 -4.40 -16.04
CA GLY A 206 15.30 -5.80 -16.08
C GLY A 206 14.15 -6.14 -15.14
N ASN A 207 13.22 -5.21 -14.90
CA ASN A 207 12.07 -5.36 -13.99
C ASN A 207 12.41 -5.82 -12.56
N PHE A 208 13.65 -5.58 -12.11
CA PHE A 208 14.11 -6.09 -10.81
C PHE A 208 13.76 -5.17 -9.61
N SER A 209 13.29 -3.95 -9.84
CA SER A 209 12.96 -3.02 -8.77
C SER A 209 11.64 -2.29 -8.99
N GLN A 210 11.06 -1.82 -7.91
CA GLN A 210 9.89 -0.94 -7.92
C GLN A 210 10.26 0.40 -7.29
N VAL A 211 10.05 1.47 -8.04
CA VAL A 211 10.21 2.84 -7.57
C VAL A 211 8.86 3.54 -7.70
N PHE A 212 8.47 4.24 -6.67
CA PHE A 212 7.18 4.93 -6.63
C PHE A 212 7.37 6.44 -6.78
N THR A 213 6.36 7.09 -7.28
CA THR A 213 6.25 8.56 -7.29
C THR A 213 4.94 8.91 -6.60
N ILE A 214 5.01 9.67 -5.50
CA ILE A 214 3.85 10.12 -4.72
C ILE A 214 3.82 11.64 -4.78
N ARG A 215 2.67 12.23 -5.15
CA ARG A 215 2.54 13.70 -5.34
C ARG A 215 3.62 14.30 -6.24
N GLY A 216 4.10 13.53 -7.22
CA GLY A 216 5.15 13.95 -8.16
C GLY A 216 6.57 13.91 -7.60
N LEU A 217 6.80 13.28 -6.45
CA LEU A 217 8.10 13.14 -5.81
C LEU A 217 8.44 11.65 -5.58
N PRO A 218 9.72 11.26 -5.75
CA PRO A 218 10.09 9.84 -5.68
C PRO A 218 10.01 9.29 -4.26
N LEU A 219 9.64 8.00 -4.18
CA LEU A 219 9.78 7.13 -3.01
C LEU A 219 10.52 5.87 -3.44
N GLN A 220 11.71 5.67 -2.91
CA GLN A 220 12.49 4.44 -3.11
C GLN A 220 11.95 3.33 -2.21
N THR A 221 12.06 2.07 -2.63
CA THR A 221 11.59 0.92 -1.85
C THR A 221 12.33 0.79 -0.51
N ASP A 222 13.60 1.19 -0.45
CA ASP A 222 14.40 1.26 0.81
C ASP A 222 13.80 2.19 1.87
N ASP A 223 12.99 3.16 1.45
CA ASP A 223 12.35 4.16 2.31
C ASP A 223 10.93 3.76 2.75
N ILE A 224 10.58 2.48 2.60
CA ILE A 224 9.34 1.90 3.08
C ILE A 224 9.53 1.36 4.50
N ALA A 225 8.60 1.67 5.38
CA ALA A 225 8.66 1.24 6.77
C ALA A 225 8.01 -0.13 6.97
N PHE A 226 8.55 -0.95 7.85
CA PHE A 226 7.97 -2.18 8.35
C PHE A 226 7.53 -1.99 9.79
N ASN A 227 6.22 -1.99 9.99
CA ASN A 227 5.61 -1.74 11.29
C ASN A 227 6.20 -0.52 12.03
N GLY A 228 6.45 0.57 11.26
CA GLY A 228 6.98 1.84 11.75
C GLY A 228 8.52 1.98 11.75
N LEU A 229 9.29 0.94 11.41
CA LEU A 229 10.75 0.97 11.35
C LEU A 229 11.26 0.94 9.89
N TYR A 230 12.19 1.80 9.56
CA TYR A 230 12.85 1.81 8.25
C TYR A 230 13.98 0.77 8.15
N GLY A 231 14.32 0.40 6.91
CA GLY A 231 15.47 -0.41 6.58
C GLY A 231 15.35 -1.90 6.87
N LEU A 232 14.13 -2.41 7.13
CA LEU A 232 13.89 -3.81 7.49
C LEU A 232 13.20 -4.63 6.38
N LEU A 233 12.61 -4.01 5.36
CA LEU A 233 11.93 -4.70 4.27
C LEU A 233 12.87 -5.02 3.10
N PRO A 234 12.50 -5.97 2.23
CA PRO A 234 13.20 -6.21 0.97
C PRO A 234 13.46 -4.94 0.19
N ARG A 235 14.67 -4.81 -0.36
CA ARG A 235 15.16 -3.56 -0.92
C ARG A 235 14.47 -3.16 -2.23
N GLN A 236 14.10 -4.10 -3.09
CA GLN A 236 13.68 -3.81 -4.46
C GLN A 236 12.21 -4.14 -4.75
N ILE A 237 11.77 -5.32 -4.36
CA ILE A 237 10.41 -5.81 -4.57
C ILE A 237 9.91 -6.35 -3.23
N ILE A 238 8.75 -5.90 -2.79
CA ILE A 238 8.08 -6.39 -1.58
C ILE A 238 6.89 -7.23 -2.03
N THR A 239 6.88 -8.52 -1.68
CA THR A 239 5.75 -9.42 -1.92
C THR A 239 4.66 -9.18 -0.87
N THR A 240 3.42 -9.57 -1.19
CA THR A 240 2.24 -9.16 -0.40
C THR A 240 1.61 -10.28 0.42
N GLU A 241 2.03 -11.51 0.28
CA GLU A 241 1.38 -12.68 0.88
C GLU A 241 1.37 -12.65 2.42
N ALA A 242 2.41 -12.04 3.03
CA ALA A 242 2.50 -11.85 4.48
C ALA A 242 2.04 -10.46 4.98
N VAL A 243 1.42 -9.67 4.09
CA VAL A 243 1.00 -8.30 4.41
C VAL A 243 -0.47 -8.28 4.83
N GLU A 244 -0.74 -7.74 6.03
CA GLU A 244 -2.08 -7.48 6.53
C GLU A 244 -2.61 -6.15 6.01
N ARG A 245 -1.75 -5.12 6.00
CA ARG A 245 -2.17 -3.77 5.68
C ARG A 245 -1.03 -2.96 5.08
N VAL A 246 -1.38 -2.12 4.12
CA VAL A 246 -0.50 -1.14 3.49
C VAL A 246 -1.01 0.26 3.83
N ASP A 247 -0.33 0.95 4.75
CA ASP A 247 -0.66 2.31 5.13
C ASP A 247 0.08 3.29 4.20
N LEU A 248 -0.64 4.05 3.42
CA LEU A 248 -0.12 5.10 2.55
C LEU A 248 -0.36 6.46 3.20
N PHE A 249 0.70 7.09 3.67
CA PHE A 249 0.71 8.46 4.15
C PHE A 249 1.11 9.42 3.03
N LYS A 250 0.35 10.49 2.80
CA LYS A 250 0.59 11.45 1.72
C LYS A 250 1.20 12.74 2.28
N GLY A 251 2.36 13.11 1.74
CA GLY A 251 3.13 14.27 2.15
C GLY A 251 4.38 13.93 2.96
N PRO A 252 5.18 14.94 3.31
CA PRO A 252 6.42 14.78 4.08
C PRO A 252 6.17 14.18 5.47
N ASN A 253 7.00 13.25 5.89
CA ASN A 253 6.80 12.49 7.13
C ASN A 253 7.99 12.53 8.11
N ALA A 254 8.90 13.48 7.95
CA ALA A 254 10.10 13.53 8.77
C ALA A 254 9.83 13.69 10.27
N PHE A 255 8.69 14.25 10.67
CA PHE A 255 8.24 14.24 12.06
C PHE A 255 7.72 12.85 12.47
N ILE A 256 6.89 12.20 11.67
CA ILE A 256 6.13 10.98 12.00
C ILE A 256 7.08 9.78 12.16
N ASN A 257 7.84 9.46 11.10
CA ASN A 257 8.72 8.29 11.05
C ASN A 257 10.23 8.63 11.15
N GLY A 258 10.59 9.91 11.10
CA GLY A 258 11.98 10.35 10.95
C GLY A 258 12.40 10.43 9.48
N VAL A 259 13.69 10.78 9.26
CA VAL A 259 14.28 10.78 7.92
C VAL A 259 14.39 9.34 7.43
N SER A 260 13.95 9.10 6.21
CA SER A 260 14.11 7.83 5.55
C SER A 260 15.56 7.59 5.09
N PRO A 261 16.00 6.32 4.97
CA PRO A 261 17.41 5.97 4.70
C PRO A 261 18.02 6.63 3.45
N GLN A 262 17.24 6.70 2.35
CA GLN A 262 17.68 7.33 1.09
C GLN A 262 17.23 8.79 0.97
N GLY A 263 16.48 9.32 1.96
CA GLY A 263 15.97 10.69 1.96
C GLY A 263 14.92 10.97 0.88
N SER A 264 14.26 9.95 0.36
CA SER A 264 13.07 10.06 -0.46
C SER A 264 11.82 10.25 0.43
N GLY A 265 10.61 9.98 -0.04
CA GLY A 265 9.43 10.07 0.85
C GLY A 265 9.00 11.50 1.21
N ILE A 266 9.40 12.49 0.42
CA ILE A 266 8.93 13.88 0.57
C ILE A 266 7.49 14.02 0.08
N GLY A 267 7.11 13.26 -0.94
CA GLY A 267 5.73 13.26 -1.48
C GLY A 267 4.78 12.38 -0.68
N GLY A 268 5.31 11.44 0.07
CA GLY A 268 4.57 10.46 0.87
C GLY A 268 5.44 9.32 1.35
N SER A 269 4.91 8.49 2.22
CA SER A 269 5.57 7.29 2.72
C SER A 269 4.60 6.12 2.80
N VAL A 270 5.14 4.93 2.84
CA VAL A 270 4.39 3.68 2.97
C VAL A 270 4.88 2.94 4.21
N ASN A 271 3.94 2.37 4.95
CA ASN A 271 4.22 1.46 6.05
C ASN A 271 3.53 0.12 5.79
N ILE A 272 4.24 -0.96 5.98
CA ILE A 272 3.73 -2.32 5.87
C ILE A 272 3.45 -2.86 7.25
N VAL A 273 2.24 -3.36 7.46
CA VAL A 273 1.83 -4.06 8.68
C VAL A 273 1.75 -5.55 8.36
N PRO A 274 2.50 -6.42 9.07
CA PRO A 274 2.49 -7.85 8.82
C PRO A 274 1.24 -8.53 9.37
N LYS A 275 0.86 -9.66 8.76
CA LYS A 275 -0.21 -10.53 9.24
C LYS A 275 0.10 -11.10 10.61
N ARG A 276 -0.91 -11.21 11.49
CA ARG A 276 -0.89 -11.84 12.81
C ARG A 276 -1.91 -12.97 12.89
N ALA A 277 -1.79 -13.80 13.94
CA ALA A 277 -2.81 -14.79 14.22
C ALA A 277 -4.09 -14.10 14.69
N ASP A 278 -5.20 -14.40 14.01
CA ASP A 278 -6.52 -13.93 14.37
C ASP A 278 -7.11 -14.78 15.52
N ASP A 279 -8.16 -14.29 16.16
CA ASP A 279 -8.87 -15.04 17.21
C ASP A 279 -9.50 -16.33 16.64
N THR A 280 -9.92 -16.28 15.38
CA THR A 280 -10.33 -17.47 14.62
C THR A 280 -9.15 -18.07 13.87
N PRO A 281 -8.95 -19.39 13.93
CA PRO A 281 -7.85 -20.03 13.21
C PRO A 281 -7.91 -19.75 11.70
N THR A 282 -6.81 -19.31 11.14
CA THR A 282 -6.63 -19.18 9.69
C THR A 282 -5.99 -20.44 9.15
N ARG A 283 -6.62 -21.09 8.17
CA ARG A 283 -6.08 -22.24 7.45
C ARG A 283 -6.45 -22.11 5.99
N SER A 284 -5.60 -21.47 5.22
CA SER A 284 -5.87 -21.14 3.83
C SER A 284 -4.76 -21.61 2.91
N MET A 285 -5.13 -22.21 1.80
CA MET A 285 -4.22 -22.58 0.72
C MET A 285 -4.73 -22.01 -0.60
N THR A 286 -3.89 -21.27 -1.28
CA THR A 286 -4.16 -20.71 -2.61
C THR A 286 -3.25 -21.37 -3.64
N LEU A 287 -3.82 -21.82 -4.74
CA LEU A 287 -3.09 -22.19 -5.95
C LEU A 287 -3.42 -21.17 -7.03
N ASP A 288 -2.43 -20.73 -7.77
CA ASP A 288 -2.62 -19.68 -8.77
C ASP A 288 -1.82 -19.92 -10.06
N TYR A 289 -2.34 -19.30 -11.12
CA TYR A 289 -1.76 -19.26 -12.45
C TYR A 289 -1.78 -17.82 -12.96
N ALA A 290 -0.73 -17.40 -13.65
CA ALA A 290 -0.71 -16.18 -14.45
C ALA A 290 -0.07 -16.42 -15.81
N SER A 291 -0.49 -15.65 -16.84
CA SER A 291 0.12 -15.75 -18.19
C SER A 291 1.63 -15.56 -18.14
N ASP A 292 2.46 -16.24 -18.97
CA ASP A 292 2.07 -17.31 -19.91
C ASP A 292 2.11 -18.69 -19.23
N THR A 293 3.04 -18.93 -18.29
CA THR A 293 3.20 -20.23 -17.61
C THR A 293 3.51 -20.11 -16.13
N THR A 294 3.38 -18.91 -15.56
CA THR A 294 3.63 -18.72 -14.13
C THR A 294 2.59 -19.45 -13.31
N VAL A 295 3.03 -20.41 -12.52
CA VAL A 295 2.22 -21.12 -11.53
C VAL A 295 2.78 -20.92 -10.14
N GLY A 296 1.92 -21.01 -9.14
CA GLY A 296 2.35 -20.86 -7.77
C GLY A 296 1.34 -21.28 -6.74
N GLY A 297 1.73 -21.10 -5.49
CA GLY A 297 0.89 -21.37 -4.35
C GLY A 297 1.32 -20.59 -3.13
N HIS A 298 0.34 -20.35 -2.27
CA HIS A 298 0.49 -19.67 -1.00
C HIS A 298 -0.24 -20.45 0.07
N LEU A 299 0.44 -20.73 1.19
CA LEU A 299 -0.10 -21.34 2.40
C LEU A 299 -0.08 -20.30 3.53
N ASP A 300 -1.24 -20.03 4.13
CA ASP A 300 -1.43 -19.10 5.24
C ASP A 300 -2.05 -19.86 6.42
N LEU A 301 -1.28 -20.05 7.47
CA LEU A 301 -1.68 -20.75 8.68
C LEU A 301 -1.52 -19.83 9.88
N GLY A 302 -2.61 -19.61 10.62
CA GLY A 302 -2.64 -18.78 11.82
C GLY A 302 -3.43 -19.47 12.94
N GLN A 303 -2.91 -19.44 14.15
CA GLN A 303 -3.56 -20.05 15.32
C GLN A 303 -3.16 -19.30 16.58
N ARG A 304 -4.16 -19.03 17.43
CA ARG A 304 -3.93 -18.62 18.83
C ARG A 304 -4.02 -19.82 19.76
N PHE A 305 -3.29 -19.77 20.86
CA PHE A 305 -3.20 -20.88 21.82
C PHE A 305 -2.81 -20.39 23.23
N GLY A 306 -2.84 -21.30 24.19
CA GLY A 306 -2.59 -21.02 25.62
C GLY A 306 -3.84 -20.55 26.34
N GLU A 307 -3.69 -20.24 27.64
CA GLU A 307 -4.76 -19.68 28.45
C GLU A 307 -5.17 -18.31 27.88
N ASP A 308 -6.45 -18.07 27.73
CA ASP A 308 -7.05 -16.86 27.13
C ASP A 308 -6.56 -16.54 25.72
N ASN A 309 -6.11 -17.54 24.94
CA ASN A 309 -5.56 -17.37 23.61
C ASN A 309 -4.40 -16.35 23.53
N ARG A 310 -3.59 -16.24 24.59
CA ARG A 310 -2.55 -15.20 24.71
C ARG A 310 -1.41 -15.32 23.72
N PHE A 311 -1.13 -16.50 23.18
CA PHE A 311 -0.06 -16.71 22.21
C PHE A 311 -0.64 -16.83 20.80
N GLY A 312 -0.05 -16.11 19.85
CA GLY A 312 -0.37 -16.22 18.44
C GLY A 312 0.82 -16.69 17.63
N ALA A 313 0.58 -17.51 16.62
CA ALA A 313 1.56 -17.88 15.61
C ALA A 313 0.90 -17.83 14.23
N ARG A 314 1.55 -17.20 13.25
CA ARG A 314 1.12 -17.19 11.84
C ARG A 314 2.30 -17.48 10.93
N ILE A 315 2.09 -18.31 9.93
CA ILE A 315 3.09 -18.70 8.94
C ILE A 315 2.51 -18.47 7.56
N ASN A 316 3.25 -17.77 6.73
CA ASN A 316 2.96 -17.56 5.32
C ASN A 316 4.10 -18.15 4.50
N LEU A 317 3.79 -19.08 3.61
CA LEU A 317 4.73 -19.70 2.69
C LEU A 317 4.22 -19.50 1.27
N ALA A 318 5.00 -18.87 0.41
CA ALA A 318 4.61 -18.69 -0.98
C ALA A 318 5.75 -19.04 -1.94
N GLN A 319 5.39 -19.63 -3.06
CA GLN A 319 6.30 -19.89 -4.17
C GLN A 319 5.57 -19.76 -5.49
N HIS A 320 6.17 -18.98 -6.41
CA HIS A 320 5.68 -18.77 -7.77
C HIS A 320 6.83 -18.94 -8.75
N GLY A 321 6.54 -19.38 -9.97
CA GLY A 321 7.57 -19.43 -11.01
C GLY A 321 7.02 -19.82 -12.38
N GLY A 322 7.67 -19.31 -13.43
CA GLY A 322 7.33 -19.53 -14.82
C GLY A 322 7.65 -18.35 -15.72
N GLU A 323 7.20 -18.41 -16.94
CA GLU A 323 7.26 -17.32 -17.91
C GLU A 323 6.16 -16.31 -17.57
N THR A 324 6.50 -15.01 -17.61
CA THR A 324 5.53 -13.93 -17.41
C THR A 324 4.77 -13.66 -18.73
N ALA A 325 3.88 -12.68 -18.72
CA ALA A 325 3.20 -12.26 -19.96
C ALA A 325 4.13 -11.47 -20.93
N ILE A 326 5.37 -11.19 -20.55
CA ILE A 326 6.41 -10.58 -21.39
C ILE A 326 7.19 -11.72 -22.02
N ASP A 327 7.34 -11.68 -23.34
CA ASP A 327 8.00 -12.75 -24.09
C ASP A 327 9.42 -13.01 -23.56
N ASP A 328 9.78 -14.29 -23.36
CA ASP A 328 11.08 -14.77 -22.86
C ASP A 328 11.44 -14.33 -21.42
N GLU A 329 10.63 -13.53 -20.73
CA GLU A 329 10.87 -13.19 -19.34
C GLU A 329 10.39 -14.30 -18.41
N THR A 330 11.29 -14.82 -17.56
CA THR A 330 10.93 -15.75 -16.50
C THR A 330 11.15 -15.15 -15.14
N LYS A 331 10.18 -15.39 -14.22
CA LYS A 331 10.26 -14.94 -12.84
C LYS A 331 10.07 -16.11 -11.87
N ARG A 332 10.85 -16.14 -10.79
CA ARG A 332 10.64 -17.01 -9.62
C ARG A 332 10.63 -16.18 -8.36
N SER A 333 9.66 -16.43 -7.51
CA SER A 333 9.48 -15.77 -6.22
C SER A 333 9.31 -16.82 -5.12
N GLN A 334 9.94 -16.59 -3.98
CA GLN A 334 9.83 -17.43 -2.78
C GLN A 334 9.71 -16.53 -1.56
N LEU A 335 8.75 -16.84 -0.68
CA LEU A 335 8.56 -16.14 0.59
C LEU A 335 8.38 -17.17 1.71
N ILE A 336 9.08 -16.93 2.81
CA ILE A 336 8.82 -17.55 4.12
C ILE A 336 8.66 -16.41 5.10
N ALA A 337 7.49 -16.31 5.73
CA ALA A 337 7.25 -15.33 6.77
C ALA A 337 6.63 -16.00 8.00
N VAL A 338 7.16 -15.68 9.17
CA VAL A 338 6.70 -16.19 10.45
C VAL A 338 6.45 -15.02 11.38
N ALA A 339 5.26 -14.97 11.96
CA ALA A 339 4.88 -13.99 12.95
C ALA A 339 4.45 -14.71 14.23
N LEU A 340 5.01 -14.26 15.35
CA LEU A 340 4.67 -14.74 16.68
C LEU A 340 4.24 -13.55 17.52
N ASP A 341 3.23 -13.73 18.36
CA ASP A 341 2.80 -12.69 19.29
C ASP A 341 2.35 -13.26 20.62
N TYR A 342 2.45 -12.44 21.64
CA TYR A 342 1.95 -12.65 22.99
C TYR A 342 1.13 -11.45 23.45
N HIS A 343 -0.10 -11.71 23.86
CA HIS A 343 -1.03 -10.73 24.41
C HIS A 343 -1.35 -11.08 25.85
N GLY A 344 -0.66 -10.45 26.81
CA GLY A 344 -0.97 -10.49 28.22
C GLY A 344 -1.73 -9.25 28.66
N ASP A 345 -2.10 -9.18 29.94
CA ASP A 345 -2.92 -8.10 30.48
C ASP A 345 -2.26 -6.72 30.39
N ARG A 346 -0.93 -6.65 30.48
CA ARG A 346 -0.15 -5.40 30.39
C ARG A 346 1.02 -5.51 29.42
N LEU A 347 1.42 -6.71 29.03
CA LEU A 347 2.58 -6.94 28.17
C LEU A 347 2.12 -7.52 26.84
N ARG A 348 2.47 -6.86 25.74
CA ARG A 348 2.28 -7.33 24.37
C ARG A 348 3.64 -7.43 23.71
N ILE A 349 3.93 -8.58 23.12
CA ILE A 349 5.18 -8.81 22.37
C ILE A 349 4.82 -9.33 21.00
N SER A 350 5.50 -8.86 19.97
CA SER A 350 5.39 -9.40 18.62
C SER A 350 6.77 -9.60 18.00
N THR A 351 6.91 -10.67 17.24
CA THR A 351 8.15 -11.01 16.53
C THR A 351 7.81 -11.40 15.11
N ASP A 352 8.56 -10.85 14.17
CA ASP A 352 8.45 -11.11 12.75
C ASP A 352 9.78 -11.62 12.21
N PHE A 353 9.72 -12.63 11.36
CA PHE A 353 10.84 -13.10 10.57
C PHE A 353 10.38 -13.28 9.13
N GLY A 354 11.17 -12.82 8.17
CA GLY A 354 10.93 -12.95 6.74
C GLY A 354 12.19 -13.35 5.97
N TYR A 355 12.00 -14.23 5.00
CA TYR A 355 12.97 -14.56 3.97
C TYR A 355 12.28 -14.44 2.62
N GLN A 356 12.79 -13.61 1.74
CA GLN A 356 12.28 -13.44 0.38
C GLN A 356 13.41 -13.62 -0.62
N LYS A 357 13.12 -14.34 -1.71
CA LYS A 357 14.04 -14.52 -2.83
C LYS A 357 13.31 -14.35 -4.15
N GLU A 358 13.85 -13.49 -5.00
CA GLU A 358 13.36 -13.23 -6.34
C GLU A 358 14.46 -13.55 -7.37
N ARG A 359 14.10 -14.21 -8.47
CA ARG A 359 14.96 -14.41 -9.62
C ARG A 359 14.21 -14.03 -10.88
N ILE A 360 14.77 -13.12 -11.66
CA ILE A 360 14.22 -12.70 -12.95
C ILE A 360 15.29 -12.95 -14.00
N ASN A 361 14.95 -13.68 -15.08
CA ASN A 361 15.84 -13.84 -16.25
C ASN A 361 15.18 -13.11 -17.41
N GLN A 362 16.01 -12.51 -18.27
CA GLN A 362 15.59 -11.69 -19.40
C GLN A 362 14.53 -10.64 -19.02
N GLY A 363 14.59 -10.07 -17.79
CA GLY A 363 13.71 -9.01 -17.39
C GLY A 363 13.77 -7.84 -18.37
N ARG A 364 12.61 -7.29 -18.74
CA ARG A 364 12.50 -6.23 -19.75
C ARG A 364 13.43 -5.06 -19.42
N ALA A 365 14.29 -4.68 -20.35
CA ALA A 365 15.26 -3.60 -20.20
C ALA A 365 14.59 -2.23 -20.09
N VAL A 366 15.24 -1.28 -19.42
CA VAL A 366 14.85 0.13 -19.48
C VAL A 366 15.31 0.75 -20.78
N VAL A 367 14.56 1.76 -21.26
CA VAL A 367 14.84 2.48 -22.51
C VAL A 367 15.29 3.91 -22.20
N TYR A 368 16.50 4.24 -22.60
CA TYR A 368 17.04 5.61 -22.55
C TYR A 368 16.80 6.32 -23.88
N PRO A 369 15.96 7.34 -23.94
CA PRO A 369 15.93 8.23 -25.10
C PRO A 369 17.25 9.00 -25.20
N ASN A 370 18.01 8.73 -26.26
CA ASN A 370 19.32 9.35 -26.49
C ASN A 370 19.25 10.24 -27.72
N GLY A 371 18.66 11.41 -27.55
CA GLY A 371 18.46 12.37 -28.65
C GLY A 371 17.26 13.26 -28.41
N SER A 372 16.73 13.83 -29.47
CA SER A 372 15.62 14.79 -29.45
C SER A 372 14.25 14.13 -29.63
N VAL A 373 14.14 12.80 -29.48
CA VAL A 373 12.91 12.06 -29.76
C VAL A 373 12.63 11.02 -28.71
N VAL A 374 11.34 10.79 -28.45
CA VAL A 374 10.84 9.67 -27.64
C VAL A 374 10.32 8.61 -28.61
N PRO A 375 10.82 7.36 -28.55
CA PRO A 375 10.31 6.29 -29.39
C PRO A 375 8.87 5.92 -28.98
N HIS A 376 8.09 5.35 -29.89
CA HIS A 376 6.83 4.72 -29.53
C HIS A 376 7.07 3.47 -28.66
N PRO A 377 6.17 3.09 -27.77
CA PRO A 377 6.29 1.83 -27.05
C PRO A 377 6.22 0.67 -28.07
N PRO A 378 7.08 -0.35 -27.96
CA PRO A 378 6.93 -1.61 -28.70
C PRO A 378 5.60 -2.30 -28.37
N SER A 379 5.28 -3.40 -29.05
CA SER A 379 4.12 -4.22 -28.71
C SER A 379 4.15 -4.59 -27.21
N ALA A 380 2.99 -4.72 -26.60
CA ALA A 380 2.91 -4.87 -25.15
C ALA A 380 3.68 -6.09 -24.60
N LYS A 381 3.76 -7.17 -25.38
CA LYS A 381 4.48 -8.40 -25.02
C LYS A 381 5.97 -8.37 -25.36
N ASP A 382 6.39 -7.50 -26.30
CA ASP A 382 7.75 -7.53 -26.81
C ASP A 382 8.78 -7.38 -25.68
N ASN A 383 9.78 -8.24 -25.69
CA ASN A 383 10.94 -8.17 -24.85
C ASN A 383 12.17 -7.79 -25.68
N TYR A 384 12.77 -6.69 -25.32
CA TYR A 384 13.98 -6.16 -25.96
C TYR A 384 15.21 -6.29 -25.07
N SER A 385 15.13 -7.12 -24.04
CA SER A 385 16.26 -7.50 -23.18
C SER A 385 17.16 -8.52 -23.87
N GLN A 386 18.24 -8.89 -23.22
CA GLN A 386 19.22 -9.84 -23.74
C GLN A 386 19.14 -11.17 -22.98
N ASP A 387 19.41 -12.29 -23.66
CA ASP A 387 19.34 -13.65 -23.12
C ASP A 387 20.29 -13.91 -21.94
N TRP A 388 21.39 -13.18 -21.86
CA TRP A 388 22.33 -13.23 -20.74
C TRP A 388 21.90 -12.38 -19.53
N SER A 389 20.86 -11.55 -19.66
CA SER A 389 20.45 -10.66 -18.56
C SER A 389 19.66 -11.40 -17.48
N TRP A 390 19.92 -11.07 -16.23
CA TRP A 390 19.25 -11.64 -15.08
C TRP A 390 19.45 -10.81 -13.83
N SER A 391 18.56 -10.97 -12.85
CA SER A 391 18.71 -10.46 -11.49
C SER A 391 18.30 -11.49 -10.45
N GLN A 392 18.97 -11.48 -9.31
CA GLN A 392 18.62 -12.25 -8.13
C GLN A 392 18.68 -11.35 -6.92
N LEU A 393 17.59 -11.31 -6.19
CA LEU A 393 17.39 -10.54 -4.98
C LEU A 393 17.12 -11.52 -3.85
N GLU A 394 17.78 -11.35 -2.72
CA GLU A 394 17.65 -12.23 -1.56
C GLU A 394 17.72 -11.39 -0.29
N ASP A 395 16.64 -11.42 0.48
CA ASP A 395 16.46 -10.62 1.68
C ASP A 395 16.10 -11.51 2.85
N THR A 396 16.79 -11.33 3.97
CA THR A 396 16.46 -11.93 5.27
C THR A 396 16.29 -10.82 6.28
N TYR A 397 15.15 -10.80 6.95
CA TYR A 397 14.84 -9.74 7.90
C TYR A 397 14.08 -10.26 9.11
N GLY A 398 14.15 -9.51 10.19
CA GLY A 398 13.39 -9.82 11.40
C GLY A 398 13.27 -8.62 12.31
N MET A 399 12.21 -8.64 13.13
CA MET A 399 11.87 -7.56 14.05
C MET A 399 11.23 -8.13 15.30
N VAL A 400 11.48 -7.50 16.43
CA VAL A 400 10.80 -7.74 17.72
C VAL A 400 10.27 -6.41 18.22
N ASN A 401 9.02 -6.40 18.69
CA ASN A 401 8.40 -5.26 19.36
C ASN A 401 7.80 -5.72 20.69
N ALA A 402 7.84 -4.87 21.67
CA ALA A 402 7.19 -5.06 22.96
C ALA A 402 6.52 -3.77 23.41
N GLU A 403 5.33 -3.89 23.99
CA GLU A 403 4.59 -2.82 24.64
C GLU A 403 4.24 -3.25 26.05
N TYR A 404 4.33 -2.30 26.97
CA TYR A 404 4.02 -2.53 28.38
C TYR A 404 3.20 -1.39 28.94
N ASP A 405 1.99 -1.67 29.40
CA ASP A 405 1.14 -0.70 30.05
C ASP A 405 1.63 -0.46 31.49
N LEU A 406 2.30 0.70 31.67
CA LEU A 406 2.81 1.12 32.98
C LEU A 406 1.66 1.35 33.96
N ASN A 407 0.57 1.92 33.47
CA ASN A 407 -0.71 2.14 34.11
C ASN A 407 -1.78 2.42 33.05
N ASP A 408 -3.00 2.77 33.45
CA ASP A 408 -4.13 3.03 32.56
C ASP A 408 -3.93 4.24 31.62
N HIS A 409 -2.92 5.07 31.87
CA HIS A 409 -2.64 6.29 31.12
C HIS A 409 -1.36 6.22 30.29
N TRP A 410 -0.43 5.32 30.58
CA TRP A 410 0.88 5.30 29.95
C TRP A 410 1.31 3.92 29.49
N THR A 411 1.66 3.82 28.23
CA THR A 411 2.24 2.63 27.60
C THR A 411 3.69 2.91 27.18
N ALA A 412 4.63 2.10 27.63
CA ALA A 412 5.99 2.09 27.14
C ALA A 412 6.10 1.12 25.97
N TYR A 413 6.88 1.47 24.95
CA TYR A 413 7.14 0.58 23.83
C TYR A 413 8.63 0.55 23.47
N VAL A 414 9.08 -0.61 22.99
CA VAL A 414 10.42 -0.80 22.44
C VAL A 414 10.32 -1.76 21.24
N GLY A 415 11.08 -1.47 20.22
CA GLY A 415 11.17 -2.33 19.04
C GLY A 415 12.56 -2.28 18.44
N GLY A 416 12.91 -3.34 17.71
CA GLY A 416 14.16 -3.39 16.97
C GLY A 416 14.22 -4.53 16.00
N GLY A 417 15.03 -4.39 14.97
CA GLY A 417 15.16 -5.39 13.92
C GLY A 417 16.46 -5.25 13.14
N ALA A 418 16.67 -6.24 12.27
CA ALA A 418 17.80 -6.26 11.34
C ALA A 418 17.38 -6.85 10.00
N LYS A 419 18.09 -6.44 8.95
CA LYS A 419 17.95 -6.97 7.59
C LYS A 419 19.34 -7.24 7.01
N HIS A 420 19.44 -8.33 6.25
CA HIS A 420 20.54 -8.60 5.33
C HIS A 420 19.98 -8.78 3.93
N THR A 421 20.51 -8.02 2.98
CA THR A 421 20.15 -8.07 1.56
C THR A 421 21.36 -8.48 0.74
N ARG A 422 21.17 -9.39 -0.21
CA ARG A 422 22.13 -9.71 -1.26
C ARG A 422 21.49 -9.60 -2.62
N GLU A 423 22.06 -8.80 -3.50
CA GLU A 423 21.59 -8.62 -4.87
C GLU A 423 22.73 -8.90 -5.84
N ASN A 424 22.40 -9.61 -6.92
CA ASN A 424 23.30 -9.84 -8.03
C ASN A 424 22.51 -9.74 -9.33
N GLY A 425 23.12 -9.17 -10.37
CA GLY A 425 22.43 -9.14 -11.65
C GLY A 425 23.30 -8.66 -12.81
N GLU A 426 23.04 -9.22 -13.97
CA GLU A 426 23.51 -8.73 -15.26
C GLU A 426 22.36 -8.03 -15.97
N TYR A 427 22.54 -6.77 -16.26
CA TYR A 427 21.48 -5.92 -16.77
C TYR A 427 21.79 -5.41 -18.15
N SER A 428 20.82 -5.53 -19.07
CA SER A 428 20.83 -4.84 -20.33
C SER A 428 20.06 -3.51 -20.24
N SER A 429 20.47 -2.56 -21.04
CA SER A 429 19.76 -1.30 -21.23
C SER A 429 19.81 -0.88 -22.68
N LEU A 430 18.77 -0.18 -23.15
CA LEU A 430 18.64 0.21 -24.54
C LEU A 430 18.71 1.76 -24.68
N TYR A 431 19.69 2.24 -25.43
CA TYR A 431 19.88 3.67 -25.70
C TYR A 431 19.38 3.99 -27.09
N VAL A 432 18.16 4.51 -27.20
CA VAL A 432 17.47 4.72 -28.47
C VAL A 432 17.71 6.12 -29.01
N SER A 433 18.15 6.22 -30.29
CA SER A 433 18.55 7.50 -30.90
C SER A 433 17.52 8.12 -31.83
N ASP A 434 16.56 7.35 -32.34
CA ASP A 434 15.55 7.85 -33.28
C ASP A 434 14.21 7.10 -33.18
N LYS A 435 13.22 7.58 -33.94
CA LYS A 435 11.87 7.01 -33.96
C LYS A 435 11.78 5.65 -34.64
N SER A 436 12.77 5.26 -35.45
CA SER A 436 12.84 3.94 -36.08
C SER A 436 13.34 2.87 -35.10
N GLY A 437 13.68 3.26 -33.89
CA GLY A 437 14.14 2.37 -32.84
C GLY A 437 15.63 2.04 -32.91
N THR A 438 16.40 2.74 -33.77
CA THR A 438 17.86 2.57 -33.79
C THR A 438 18.43 2.76 -32.39
N ALA A 439 19.15 1.77 -31.90
CA ALA A 439 19.57 1.72 -30.52
C ALA A 439 20.97 1.14 -30.34
N LYS A 440 21.49 1.27 -29.14
CA LYS A 440 22.69 0.57 -28.64
C LYS A 440 22.40 -0.11 -27.33
N THR A 441 22.84 -1.35 -27.18
CA THR A 441 22.73 -2.11 -25.94
C THR A 441 23.88 -1.82 -25.02
N GLY A 442 23.56 -1.49 -23.75
CA GLY A 442 24.50 -1.38 -22.64
C GLY A 442 24.57 -2.68 -21.84
N PHE A 443 25.62 -2.82 -21.04
CA PHE A 443 25.83 -3.91 -20.10
C PHE A 443 26.27 -3.37 -18.75
N LEU A 444 25.70 -3.93 -17.70
CA LEU A 444 26.07 -3.69 -16.31
C LEU A 444 25.92 -5.02 -15.54
N TYR A 445 26.96 -5.43 -14.82
CA TYR A 445 26.90 -6.40 -13.73
C TYR A 445 27.11 -5.66 -12.41
N SER A 446 26.26 -5.88 -11.42
CA SER A 446 26.35 -5.14 -10.15
C SER A 446 25.96 -6.02 -8.98
N PRO A 447 26.92 -6.60 -8.25
CA PRO A 447 26.68 -7.18 -6.93
C PRO A 447 26.52 -6.08 -5.89
N HIS A 448 25.55 -6.29 -4.97
CA HIS A 448 25.26 -5.38 -3.87
C HIS A 448 24.87 -6.19 -2.64
N ASP A 449 25.50 -5.86 -1.50
CA ASP A 449 25.17 -6.41 -0.19
C ASP A 449 24.82 -5.24 0.75
N GLU A 450 23.80 -5.41 1.59
CA GLU A 450 23.36 -4.40 2.53
C GLU A 450 22.99 -5.02 3.87
N ASP A 451 23.53 -4.46 4.95
CA ASP A 451 23.21 -4.80 6.33
C ASP A 451 22.59 -3.59 7.02
N ASN A 452 21.34 -3.73 7.50
CA ASN A 452 20.63 -2.69 8.22
C ASN A 452 20.21 -3.16 9.62
N LYS A 453 20.20 -2.23 10.57
CA LYS A 453 19.64 -2.42 11.91
C LYS A 453 18.83 -1.19 12.27
N SER A 454 17.67 -1.40 12.90
CA SER A 454 16.79 -0.32 13.35
C SER A 454 16.28 -0.59 14.76
N ALA A 455 16.09 0.49 15.53
CA ALA A 455 15.53 0.40 16.86
C ALA A 455 14.65 1.61 17.15
N VAL A 456 13.63 1.41 17.99
CA VAL A 456 12.72 2.44 18.49
C VAL A 456 12.41 2.17 19.95
N ALA A 457 12.23 3.25 20.73
CA ALA A 457 11.69 3.17 22.09
C ALA A 457 10.90 4.44 22.39
N GLY A 458 9.88 4.35 23.23
CA GLY A 458 9.10 5.52 23.56
C GLY A 458 8.02 5.27 24.60
N LEU A 459 7.23 6.32 24.80
CA LEU A 459 6.08 6.35 25.72
C LEU A 459 4.90 7.00 25.01
N ASN A 460 3.75 6.38 25.10
CA ASN A 460 2.47 6.94 24.71
C ASN A 460 1.65 7.21 25.96
N GLY A 461 1.11 8.41 26.10
CA GLY A 461 0.31 8.82 27.23
C GLY A 461 -1.06 9.32 26.81
N HIS A 462 -2.08 9.00 27.59
CA HIS A 462 -3.43 9.49 27.43
C HIS A 462 -3.98 9.91 28.79
N PHE A 463 -4.34 11.18 28.95
CA PHE A 463 -4.88 11.74 30.20
C PHE A 463 -5.59 13.03 29.95
N ASP A 464 -6.36 13.49 30.95
CA ASP A 464 -7.14 14.73 30.90
C ASP A 464 -6.58 15.78 31.84
N THR A 465 -6.61 17.04 31.44
CA THR A 465 -6.40 18.20 32.31
C THR A 465 -7.61 19.12 32.26
N GLY A 466 -8.56 18.89 33.17
CA GLY A 466 -9.86 19.57 33.16
C GLY A 466 -10.64 19.19 31.89
N PRO A 467 -11.04 20.15 31.02
CA PRO A 467 -11.81 19.87 29.81
C PRO A 467 -10.93 19.53 28.58
N VAL A 468 -9.64 19.37 28.78
CA VAL A 468 -8.68 19.13 27.67
C VAL A 468 -8.16 17.71 27.78
N THR A 469 -8.34 16.91 26.70
CA THR A 469 -7.72 15.60 26.55
C THR A 469 -6.32 15.76 26.01
N HIS A 470 -5.38 14.91 26.42
CA HIS A 470 -4.00 14.89 25.99
C HIS A 470 -3.64 13.52 25.43
N GLN A 471 -3.04 13.49 24.26
CA GLN A 471 -2.41 12.31 23.70
C GLN A 471 -0.92 12.62 23.46
N MET A 472 -0.12 12.41 24.50
CA MET A 472 1.32 12.68 24.47
C MET A 472 2.10 11.50 23.92
N ASN A 473 3.09 11.80 23.08
CA ASN A 473 3.97 10.78 22.51
C ASN A 473 5.43 11.24 22.64
N PHE A 474 6.27 10.34 23.16
CA PHE A 474 7.72 10.48 23.21
C PHE A 474 8.34 9.32 22.43
N GLY A 475 9.26 9.59 21.53
CA GLY A 475 9.89 8.57 20.73
C GLY A 475 11.38 8.82 20.53
N LEU A 476 12.16 7.76 20.67
CA LEU A 476 13.56 7.69 20.28
C LEU A 476 13.65 6.67 19.14
N SER A 477 14.41 6.97 18.08
CA SER A 477 14.69 6.00 17.02
C SER A 477 16.12 6.08 16.55
N GLY A 478 16.61 4.93 16.05
CA GLY A 478 17.93 4.83 15.46
C GLY A 478 17.95 3.83 14.32
N MET A 479 18.71 4.13 13.26
CA MET A 479 18.98 3.24 12.15
C MET A 479 20.49 3.27 11.83
N TRP A 480 21.03 2.11 11.52
CA TRP A 480 22.43 1.89 11.12
C TRP A 480 22.43 1.02 9.88
N GLY A 481 23.02 1.51 8.80
CA GLY A 481 23.15 0.79 7.53
C GLY A 481 24.61 0.75 7.05
N GLU A 482 24.98 -0.36 6.43
CA GLU A 482 26.22 -0.53 5.68
C GLU A 482 25.91 -1.12 4.32
N GLN A 483 26.40 -0.49 3.27
CA GLN A 483 26.22 -0.91 1.88
C GLN A 483 27.56 -1.24 1.25
N ARG A 484 27.62 -2.39 0.56
CA ARG A 484 28.76 -2.86 -0.23
C ARG A 484 28.34 -3.01 -1.67
N SER A 485 29.16 -2.56 -2.59
CA SER A 485 28.85 -2.68 -4.02
C SER A 485 30.12 -2.72 -4.86
N ALA A 486 30.00 -3.42 -5.98
CA ALA A 486 30.97 -3.42 -7.06
C ALA A 486 30.21 -3.38 -8.39
N TYR A 487 30.89 -3.16 -9.49
CA TYR A 487 30.29 -3.27 -10.80
C TYR A 487 31.29 -3.58 -11.90
N GLU A 488 30.79 -4.24 -12.94
CA GLU A 488 31.41 -4.38 -14.23
C GLU A 488 30.49 -3.80 -15.31
N ALA A 489 31.04 -3.03 -16.22
CA ALA A 489 30.26 -2.36 -17.26
C ALA A 489 31.03 -2.25 -18.57
N ILE A 490 30.37 -1.75 -19.60
CA ILE A 490 30.98 -1.33 -20.84
C ILE A 490 30.92 0.18 -21.00
N LEU A 491 32.00 0.76 -21.54
CA LEU A 491 32.02 2.18 -21.89
C LEU A 491 31.01 2.48 -22.99
N VAL A 492 30.55 3.72 -23.07
CA VAL A 492 29.58 4.20 -24.08
C VAL A 492 30.02 3.84 -25.50
N ALA A 493 31.32 3.96 -25.80
CA ALA A 493 31.90 3.63 -27.10
C ALA A 493 31.82 2.13 -27.47
N ASN A 494 31.70 1.26 -26.46
CA ASN A 494 31.67 -0.19 -26.63
C ASN A 494 30.23 -0.77 -26.68
N ARG A 495 29.21 0.09 -26.54
CA ARG A 495 27.81 -0.32 -26.67
C ARG A 495 27.54 -0.89 -28.05
N GLN A 496 26.87 -2.05 -28.09
CA GLN A 496 26.64 -2.79 -29.34
C GLN A 496 25.38 -2.27 -30.07
N PRO A 497 25.40 -2.19 -31.42
CA PRO A 497 24.21 -1.80 -32.18
C PRO A 497 23.02 -2.73 -31.92
N ASN A 498 21.81 -2.17 -31.81
CA ASN A 498 20.57 -2.89 -31.63
C ASN A 498 19.40 -2.07 -32.19
N ASN A 499 18.18 -2.59 -32.06
CA ASN A 499 16.96 -1.88 -32.42
C ASN A 499 15.85 -2.19 -31.41
N LEU A 500 15.08 -1.18 -31.00
CA LEU A 500 14.00 -1.34 -30.03
C LEU A 500 12.84 -2.21 -30.54
N TYR A 501 12.51 -2.13 -31.84
CA TYR A 501 11.39 -2.83 -32.45
C TYR A 501 11.75 -4.16 -33.10
N ASN A 502 13.05 -4.38 -33.38
CA ASN A 502 13.60 -5.61 -33.89
C ASN A 502 14.87 -5.96 -33.10
N PRO A 503 14.74 -6.32 -31.81
CA PRO A 503 15.89 -6.54 -30.96
C PRO A 503 16.70 -7.75 -31.43
N VAL A 504 18.02 -7.59 -31.44
CA VAL A 504 18.96 -8.65 -31.79
C VAL A 504 19.64 -9.14 -30.51
N GLN A 505 19.66 -10.44 -30.33
CA GLN A 505 20.44 -11.06 -29.25
C GLN A 505 21.93 -10.95 -29.59
N ILE A 506 22.71 -10.37 -28.68
CA ILE A 506 24.14 -10.20 -28.82
C ILE A 506 24.86 -11.05 -27.76
N PRO A 507 26.06 -11.57 -28.06
CA PRO A 507 26.85 -12.23 -27.01
C PRO A 507 27.08 -11.31 -25.82
N ARG A 508 27.21 -11.87 -24.62
CA ARG A 508 27.56 -11.09 -23.42
C ARG A 508 28.77 -10.23 -23.69
N PRO A 509 28.69 -8.90 -23.56
CA PRO A 509 29.79 -8.02 -23.90
C PRO A 509 31.01 -8.23 -22.98
N SER A 510 32.22 -8.09 -23.56
CA SER A 510 33.44 -8.04 -22.75
C SER A 510 33.49 -6.77 -21.93
N VAL A 511 33.81 -6.89 -20.65
CA VAL A 511 33.89 -5.79 -19.71
C VAL A 511 35.01 -4.83 -20.10
N THR A 512 34.72 -3.53 -20.06
CA THR A 512 35.70 -2.47 -20.36
C THR A 512 35.81 -1.42 -19.29
N TYR A 513 34.98 -1.52 -18.22
CA TYR A 513 34.98 -0.58 -17.09
C TYR A 513 34.63 -1.31 -15.80
N PHE A 514 35.41 -1.07 -14.72
CA PHE A 514 35.29 -1.79 -13.45
C PHE A 514 35.12 -0.82 -12.30
N GLY A 515 34.31 -1.24 -11.31
CA GLY A 515 34.18 -0.56 -10.04
C GLY A 515 34.29 -1.55 -8.88
N SER A 516 35.48 -1.64 -8.27
CA SER A 516 35.83 -2.57 -7.18
C SER A 516 35.90 -4.05 -7.62
N ASP A 517 36.23 -4.93 -6.67
CA ASP A 517 36.22 -6.38 -6.85
C ASP A 517 34.79 -6.90 -6.75
N ILE A 518 34.33 -7.59 -7.78
CA ILE A 518 32.97 -8.16 -7.82
C ILE A 518 32.79 -9.37 -6.91
N HIS A 519 33.86 -10.01 -6.45
CA HIS A 519 33.84 -11.13 -5.51
C HIS A 519 34.00 -10.70 -4.06
N ASP A 520 34.51 -9.49 -3.82
CA ASP A 520 34.61 -8.84 -2.50
C ASP A 520 34.22 -7.36 -2.64
N PRO A 521 32.92 -7.06 -2.80
CA PRO A 521 32.44 -5.69 -2.93
C PRO A 521 32.83 -4.83 -1.74
N ARG A 522 33.44 -3.69 -2.03
CA ARG A 522 33.87 -2.75 -0.98
C ARG A 522 32.68 -2.00 -0.39
N ILE A 523 32.89 -1.50 0.83
CA ILE A 523 31.93 -0.58 1.46
C ILE A 523 31.86 0.70 0.61
N VAL A 524 30.63 1.05 0.19
CA VAL A 524 30.34 2.26 -0.59
C VAL A 524 29.48 3.26 0.19
N GLY A 525 28.80 2.81 1.25
CA GLY A 525 27.96 3.65 2.08
C GLY A 525 27.87 3.15 3.53
N LYS A 526 27.85 4.10 4.47
CA LYS A 526 27.41 3.89 5.85
C LYS A 526 26.50 5.02 6.24
N ASN A 527 25.35 4.69 6.82
CA ASN A 527 24.42 5.67 7.36
C ASN A 527 24.12 5.38 8.83
N ARG A 528 23.94 6.44 9.60
CA ARG A 528 23.49 6.40 10.99
C ARG A 528 22.51 7.55 11.18
N ILE A 529 21.27 7.21 11.38
CA ILE A 529 20.20 8.17 11.59
C ILE A 529 19.69 7.98 13.01
N LYS A 530 19.66 9.05 13.79
CA LYS A 530 19.17 9.05 15.18
C LYS A 530 18.15 10.15 15.33
N SER A 531 17.10 9.91 16.11
CA SER A 531 16.14 10.98 16.40
C SER A 531 15.47 10.85 17.75
N ALA A 532 15.00 12.00 18.25
CA ALA A 532 14.14 12.12 19.42
C ALA A 532 12.95 13.01 19.05
N ALA A 533 11.75 12.58 19.40
CA ALA A 533 10.50 13.26 19.10
C ALA A 533 9.64 13.40 20.34
N VAL A 534 8.89 14.49 20.40
CA VAL A 534 7.82 14.71 21.35
C VAL A 534 6.63 15.39 20.65
N SER A 535 5.43 14.94 20.95
CA SER A 535 4.20 15.58 20.50
C SER A 535 3.11 15.46 21.52
N ASP A 536 2.13 16.37 21.41
CA ASP A 536 0.86 16.29 22.10
C ASP A 536 -0.26 16.58 21.11
N THR A 537 -1.31 15.78 21.16
CA THR A 537 -2.57 16.06 20.49
C THR A 537 -3.57 16.45 21.58
N LEU A 538 -3.94 17.73 21.58
CA LEU A 538 -4.85 18.36 22.52
C LEU A 538 -6.27 18.28 21.98
N GLY A 539 -7.18 17.65 22.73
CA GLY A 539 -8.58 17.60 22.37
C GLY A 539 -9.38 18.60 23.20
N PHE A 540 -10.28 19.31 22.53
CA PHE A 540 -11.17 20.30 23.12
C PHE A 540 -12.61 20.02 22.67
N VAL A 541 -13.58 20.43 23.52
CA VAL A 541 -15.01 20.33 23.23
C VAL A 541 -15.39 18.87 22.89
N ASP A 542 -15.08 17.97 23.81
CA ASP A 542 -15.28 16.50 23.64
C ASP A 542 -14.65 15.97 22.35
N ASP A 543 -13.38 16.32 22.17
CA ASP A 543 -12.53 15.95 20.99
C ASP A 543 -13.08 16.40 19.63
N ARG A 544 -14.00 17.37 19.59
CA ARG A 544 -14.46 17.98 18.33
C ARG A 544 -13.40 18.90 17.71
N VAL A 545 -12.43 19.34 18.47
CA VAL A 545 -11.28 20.12 18.02
C VAL A 545 -10.02 19.42 18.49
N LEU A 546 -9.21 18.91 17.58
CA LEU A 546 -7.93 18.27 17.89
C LEU A 546 -6.78 19.12 17.34
N LEU A 547 -5.87 19.53 18.23
CA LEU A 547 -4.66 20.28 17.88
C LEU A 547 -3.42 19.43 18.14
N THR A 548 -2.77 18.99 17.08
CA THR A 548 -1.50 18.25 17.17
C THR A 548 -0.33 19.20 17.03
N VAL A 549 0.56 19.22 18.02
CA VAL A 549 1.82 19.96 18.00
C VAL A 549 2.96 19.04 18.40
N GLY A 550 4.12 19.21 17.77
CA GLY A 550 5.28 18.39 18.11
C GLY A 550 6.56 18.86 17.45
N VAL A 551 7.66 18.31 17.92
CA VAL A 551 8.99 18.55 17.38
C VAL A 551 9.79 17.25 17.37
N ARG A 552 10.63 17.07 16.34
CA ARG A 552 11.61 15.99 16.25
C ARG A 552 12.99 16.56 15.97
N ARG A 553 13.97 16.22 16.80
CA ARG A 553 15.38 16.45 16.57
C ARG A 553 15.98 15.22 15.91
N GLN A 554 16.74 15.39 14.82
CA GLN A 554 17.30 14.31 14.02
C GLN A 554 18.76 14.60 13.70
N THR A 555 19.60 13.55 13.73
CA THR A 555 21.01 13.60 13.33
C THR A 555 21.21 12.59 12.21
N LEU A 556 21.81 13.04 11.13
CA LEU A 556 22.14 12.26 9.94
C LEU A 556 23.66 12.21 9.79
N GLU A 557 24.26 11.04 10.01
CA GLU A 557 25.66 10.76 9.74
C GLU A 557 25.73 9.87 8.50
N VAL A 558 26.36 10.33 7.42
CA VAL A 558 26.50 9.56 6.18
C VAL A 558 27.92 9.61 5.68
N ASP A 559 28.53 8.44 5.57
CA ASP A 559 29.83 8.24 4.93
C ASP A 559 29.62 7.56 3.58
N ALA A 560 30.20 8.09 2.53
CA ALA A 560 30.16 7.46 1.21
C ALA A 560 31.55 7.36 0.58
N TRP A 561 31.72 6.31 -0.24
CA TRP A 561 32.96 6.06 -0.97
C TRP A 561 32.68 5.80 -2.45
N ASN A 562 33.55 6.27 -3.29
CA ASN A 562 33.47 5.98 -4.75
C ASN A 562 33.77 4.48 -4.97
N THR A 563 32.86 3.80 -5.65
CA THR A 563 32.95 2.35 -5.87
C THR A 563 34.20 1.94 -6.64
N ALA A 564 34.65 2.71 -7.63
CA ALA A 564 35.83 2.39 -8.43
C ALA A 564 37.13 2.71 -7.71
N SER A 565 37.29 3.93 -7.20
CA SER A 565 38.56 4.36 -6.59
C SER A 565 38.71 4.05 -5.10
N GLY A 566 37.60 3.84 -4.39
CA GLY A 566 37.58 3.71 -2.92
C GLY A 566 37.82 5.01 -2.18
N ALA A 567 37.95 6.13 -2.90
CA ALA A 567 38.11 7.44 -2.27
C ALA A 567 36.81 7.84 -1.56
N ARG A 568 36.94 8.44 -0.37
CA ARG A 568 35.77 8.96 0.35
C ARG A 568 35.14 10.09 -0.46
N SER A 569 33.86 9.95 -0.80
CA SER A 569 33.11 10.91 -1.62
C SER A 569 32.17 11.79 -0.80
N ALA A 570 31.80 11.36 0.41
CA ALA A 570 31.06 12.17 1.35
C ALA A 570 31.41 11.83 2.80
N ASN A 571 31.37 12.86 3.64
CA ASN A 571 31.38 12.77 5.10
C ASN A 571 30.39 13.79 5.60
N TYR A 572 29.20 13.31 5.95
CA TYR A 572 28.09 14.15 6.31
C TYR A 572 27.71 13.88 7.77
N ASP A 573 27.64 14.93 8.58
CA ASP A 573 27.20 14.85 9.98
C ASP A 573 26.45 16.12 10.33
N GLU A 574 25.13 16.05 10.22
CA GLU A 574 24.26 17.21 10.40
C GLU A 574 23.05 16.89 11.27
N SER A 575 22.61 17.89 12.02
CA SER A 575 21.42 17.80 12.87
C SER A 575 20.40 18.87 12.53
N ILE A 576 19.12 18.47 12.60
CA ILE A 576 18.03 19.38 12.29
C ILE A 576 16.82 19.11 13.20
N THR A 577 16.01 20.13 13.43
CA THR A 577 14.75 20.02 14.17
C THR A 577 13.58 20.33 13.24
N THR A 578 12.60 19.42 13.18
CA THR A 578 11.39 19.55 12.37
C THR A 578 10.17 19.66 13.26
N PRO A 579 9.34 20.73 13.12
CA PRO A 579 8.06 20.83 13.79
C PRO A 579 6.97 20.10 13.01
N VAL A 580 5.86 19.80 13.71
CA VAL A 580 4.57 19.45 13.14
C VAL A 580 3.48 20.32 13.76
N TYR A 581 2.56 20.77 12.91
CA TYR A 581 1.34 21.46 13.33
C TYR A 581 0.18 20.85 12.57
N GLY A 582 -0.86 20.45 13.29
CA GLY A 582 -2.04 19.87 12.69
C GLY A 582 -3.29 20.27 13.47
N LEU A 583 -4.38 20.49 12.76
CA LEU A 583 -5.69 20.81 13.30
C LEU A 583 -6.73 19.91 12.65
N VAL A 584 -7.61 19.34 13.47
CA VAL A 584 -8.82 18.65 13.02
C VAL A 584 -10.03 19.32 13.68
N LEU A 585 -11.07 19.60 12.91
CA LEU A 585 -12.34 20.14 13.36
C LEU A 585 -13.45 19.17 12.95
N LYS A 586 -14.20 18.65 13.91
CA LYS A 586 -15.31 17.71 13.74
C LYS A 586 -16.63 18.38 14.08
N PRO A 587 -17.19 19.25 13.22
CA PRO A 587 -18.45 19.95 13.53
C PRO A 587 -19.64 18.99 13.52
N TRP A 588 -19.54 17.86 12.81
CA TRP A 588 -20.51 16.78 12.75
C TRP A 588 -19.81 15.42 12.86
N ASP A 589 -20.49 14.40 13.30
CA ASP A 589 -19.91 13.08 13.60
C ASP A 589 -19.27 12.39 12.37
N HIS A 590 -19.77 12.69 11.17
CA HIS A 590 -19.28 12.09 9.91
C HIS A 590 -18.38 13.02 9.09
N VAL A 591 -18.01 14.22 9.63
CA VAL A 591 -17.27 15.22 8.85
C VAL A 591 -16.11 15.76 9.68
N SER A 592 -14.90 15.57 9.18
CA SER A 592 -13.67 16.11 9.76
C SER A 592 -12.98 17.04 8.76
N PHE A 593 -12.85 18.32 9.10
CA PHE A 593 -11.96 19.23 8.38
C PHE A 593 -10.58 19.16 8.99
N TYR A 594 -9.55 19.15 8.16
CA TYR A 594 -8.18 19.15 8.68
C TYR A 594 -7.30 20.16 7.96
N ALA A 595 -6.27 20.60 8.65
CA ALA A 595 -5.17 21.38 8.08
C ALA A 595 -3.86 20.98 8.76
N ASN A 596 -2.77 20.98 7.98
CA ASN A 596 -1.45 20.70 8.53
C ASN A 596 -0.35 21.57 7.91
N ARG A 597 0.74 21.71 8.69
CA ARG A 597 2.04 22.11 8.21
C ARG A 597 3.07 21.12 8.71
N ILE A 598 3.69 20.41 7.79
CA ILE A 598 4.69 19.38 8.07
C ILE A 598 5.92 19.57 7.19
N GLU A 599 7.02 18.98 7.64
CA GLU A 599 8.31 19.10 6.96
C GLU A 599 8.85 17.73 6.58
N GLY A 600 9.56 17.67 5.45
CA GLY A 600 10.33 16.54 4.98
C GLY A 600 11.81 16.88 4.99
N LEU A 601 12.62 15.86 5.15
CA LEU A 601 14.06 16.00 5.18
C LEU A 601 14.72 15.04 4.21
N ALA A 602 15.70 15.55 3.49
CA ALA A 602 16.64 14.74 2.74
C ALA A 602 18.06 15.20 3.08
N GLN A 603 19.03 14.31 2.94
CA GLN A 603 20.45 14.66 3.07
C GLN A 603 20.79 15.85 2.16
N GLY A 604 21.57 16.80 2.66
CA GLY A 604 22.13 17.88 1.87
C GLY A 604 23.12 17.33 0.84
N PRO A 605 23.23 17.94 -0.34
CA PRO A 605 24.18 17.54 -1.34
C PRO A 605 25.60 17.99 -0.95
N THR A 606 26.59 17.38 -1.58
CA THR A 606 27.96 17.86 -1.59
C THR A 606 28.24 18.48 -2.96
N ALA A 607 28.84 19.65 -3.00
CA ALA A 607 29.26 20.31 -4.25
C ALA A 607 30.20 19.41 -5.06
N PRO A 608 30.11 19.37 -6.39
CA PRO A 608 30.99 18.61 -7.26
C PRO A 608 32.46 18.97 -6.98
N ALA A 609 33.35 17.96 -7.11
CA ALA A 609 34.80 18.16 -6.90
C ALA A 609 35.45 19.05 -7.94
N THR A 610 34.78 19.28 -9.09
CA THR A 610 35.31 20.06 -10.22
C THR A 610 34.22 20.92 -10.84
N ASN A 611 34.59 21.89 -11.62
CA ASN A 611 33.72 22.78 -12.40
C ASN A 611 32.80 23.68 -11.55
N VAL A 612 33.13 23.89 -10.28
CA VAL A 612 32.45 24.82 -9.36
C VAL A 612 33.48 25.63 -8.59
N THR A 613 33.05 26.77 -8.04
CA THR A 613 33.91 27.66 -7.24
C THR A 613 34.07 27.18 -5.81
N ASN A 614 33.19 26.28 -5.34
CA ASN A 614 33.16 25.74 -3.99
C ASN A 614 33.17 24.18 -4.01
N PRO A 615 34.24 23.56 -4.54
CA PRO A 615 34.31 22.12 -4.67
C PRO A 615 34.27 21.43 -3.29
N ASN A 616 33.56 20.30 -3.22
CA ASN A 616 33.42 19.47 -2.02
C ASN A 616 32.74 20.16 -0.81
N GLU A 617 32.13 21.34 -0.98
CA GLU A 617 31.33 21.94 0.08
C GLU A 617 30.14 21.06 0.43
N VAL A 618 29.96 20.79 1.72
CA VAL A 618 28.84 20.01 2.26
C VAL A 618 27.72 20.96 2.68
N PHE A 619 26.51 20.72 2.19
CA PHE A 619 25.35 21.55 2.51
C PHE A 619 24.48 20.93 3.59
N PRO A 620 23.76 21.74 4.41
CA PRO A 620 22.87 21.23 5.44
C PRO A 620 21.72 20.42 4.86
N PRO A 621 20.98 19.63 5.69
CA PRO A 621 19.82 18.86 5.23
C PRO A 621 18.82 19.73 4.47
N ARG A 622 18.34 19.23 3.33
CA ARG A 622 17.29 19.92 2.56
C ARG A 622 15.97 19.74 3.26
N ARG A 623 15.35 20.86 3.61
CA ARG A 623 14.07 20.91 4.31
C ARG A 623 12.94 21.23 3.32
N SER A 624 12.14 20.24 2.99
CA SER A 624 10.90 20.42 2.23
C SER A 624 9.77 20.81 3.17
N LYS A 625 8.83 21.63 2.70
CA LYS A 625 7.70 22.11 3.50
C LYS A 625 6.41 21.81 2.79
N GLN A 626 5.43 21.28 3.53
CA GLN A 626 4.07 21.12 3.04
C GLN A 626 3.10 21.95 3.88
N THR A 627 2.12 22.51 3.18
CA THR A 627 0.85 22.97 3.74
C THR A 627 -0.26 22.24 3.05
N GLU A 628 -1.17 21.69 3.82
CA GLU A 628 -2.31 20.92 3.32
C GLU A 628 -3.56 21.26 4.11
N ALA A 629 -4.71 21.25 3.44
CA ALA A 629 -6.02 21.33 4.06
C ALA A 629 -7.00 20.43 3.31
N GLY A 630 -7.97 19.89 4.03
CA GLY A 630 -8.94 18.99 3.41
C GLY A 630 -10.14 18.68 4.30
N VAL A 631 -10.98 17.79 3.79
CA VAL A 631 -12.13 17.24 4.47
C VAL A 631 -12.14 15.73 4.35
N LYS A 632 -12.50 15.06 5.42
CA LYS A 632 -12.76 13.62 5.49
C LYS A 632 -14.23 13.42 5.81
N LEU A 633 -14.84 12.58 5.04
CA LEU A 633 -16.21 12.13 5.21
C LEU A 633 -16.14 10.65 5.61
N ASP A 634 -16.80 10.31 6.70
CA ASP A 634 -16.72 9.00 7.32
C ASP A 634 -18.11 8.53 7.73
N TRP A 635 -18.67 7.64 6.96
CA TRP A 635 -19.86 6.86 7.28
C TRP A 635 -19.47 5.42 7.55
N ASP A 636 -20.35 4.64 8.17
CA ASP A 636 -20.03 3.25 8.52
C ASP A 636 -19.70 2.40 7.29
N ASP A 637 -20.42 2.62 6.19
CA ASP A 637 -20.30 1.81 4.98
C ASP A 637 -19.22 2.34 4.01
N TYR A 638 -18.98 3.66 3.97
CA TYR A 638 -18.06 4.26 3.02
C TYR A 638 -17.43 5.54 3.56
N GLY A 639 -16.28 5.87 3.02
CA GLY A 639 -15.56 7.10 3.32
C GLY A 639 -15.10 7.84 2.08
N ALA A 640 -14.84 9.12 2.24
CA ALA A 640 -14.24 9.95 1.21
C ALA A 640 -13.25 10.97 1.80
N THR A 641 -12.21 11.27 1.04
CA THR A 641 -11.26 12.32 1.42
C THR A 641 -11.07 13.28 0.24
N PHE A 642 -11.03 14.59 0.56
CA PHE A 642 -10.72 15.66 -0.40
C PHE A 642 -9.64 16.53 0.22
N GLY A 643 -8.56 16.77 -0.50
CA GLY A 643 -7.46 17.57 0.01
C GLY A 643 -6.81 18.44 -1.06
N VAL A 644 -6.30 19.58 -0.64
CA VAL A 644 -5.44 20.45 -1.43
C VAL A 644 -4.10 20.59 -0.72
N TYR A 645 -3.02 20.50 -1.46
CA TYR A 645 -1.68 20.57 -0.90
C TYR A 645 -0.74 21.47 -1.71
N ARG A 646 0.30 21.95 -1.04
CA ARG A 646 1.46 22.60 -1.62
C ARG A 646 2.71 22.07 -0.94
N ILE A 647 3.64 21.51 -1.71
CA ILE A 647 4.96 21.05 -1.28
C ILE A 647 6.02 21.93 -1.94
N GLU A 648 6.90 22.50 -1.15
CA GLU A 648 8.08 23.25 -1.58
C GLU A 648 9.32 22.41 -1.28
N GLN A 649 10.07 22.05 -2.31
CA GLN A 649 11.26 21.22 -2.20
C GLN A 649 12.49 21.98 -2.68
N PRO A 650 13.50 22.25 -1.81
CA PRO A 650 14.77 22.78 -2.25
C PRO A 650 15.52 21.82 -3.18
N ASN A 651 16.09 22.34 -4.25
CA ASN A 651 16.91 21.59 -5.21
C ASN A 651 18.29 22.22 -5.34
N SER A 652 19.25 21.39 -5.77
CA SER A 652 20.59 21.88 -6.11
C SER A 652 20.57 22.70 -7.38
N ALA A 653 21.31 23.77 -7.40
CA ALA A 653 21.51 24.64 -8.57
C ALA A 653 22.97 25.07 -8.66
N THR A 654 23.47 25.33 -9.86
CA THR A 654 24.78 25.96 -10.09
C THR A 654 24.56 27.31 -10.73
N THR A 655 24.90 28.39 -10.04
CA THR A 655 24.72 29.75 -10.54
C THR A 655 26.04 30.29 -11.05
N LEU A 656 26.08 30.71 -12.33
CA LEU A 656 27.24 31.36 -12.93
C LEU A 656 27.39 32.77 -12.37
N LEU A 657 28.59 33.12 -11.90
CA LEU A 657 28.91 34.47 -11.47
C LEU A 657 29.32 35.29 -12.71
N PRO A 658 28.96 36.58 -12.77
CA PRO A 658 29.40 37.49 -13.87
C PRO A 658 30.90 37.47 -14.01
N GLY A 659 31.39 37.19 -15.23
CA GLY A 659 32.85 37.16 -15.52
C GLY A 659 33.60 35.92 -15.10
N ASN A 660 32.94 34.92 -14.48
CA ASN A 660 33.54 33.66 -14.11
C ASN A 660 33.03 32.53 -15.02
N ARG A 661 33.91 31.63 -15.45
CA ARG A 661 33.55 30.42 -16.23
C ARG A 661 33.04 29.28 -15.34
N LEU A 662 33.30 29.34 -14.04
CA LEU A 662 32.86 28.37 -13.05
C LEU A 662 31.67 28.94 -12.29
N GLY A 663 30.63 28.17 -12.15
CA GLY A 663 29.47 28.50 -11.31
C GLY A 663 29.73 28.17 -9.84
N THR A 664 28.96 28.78 -8.94
CA THR A 664 28.88 28.38 -7.54
C THR A 664 27.75 27.37 -7.38
N PHE A 665 28.03 26.20 -6.82
CA PHE A 665 27.03 25.21 -6.46
C PHE A 665 26.32 25.66 -5.18
N ASN A 666 24.98 25.56 -5.16
CA ASN A 666 24.14 25.94 -4.02
C ASN A 666 22.90 25.06 -3.95
N VAL A 667 22.09 25.24 -2.91
CA VAL A 667 20.81 24.52 -2.68
C VAL A 667 19.61 25.49 -2.69
N ASP A 668 19.73 26.56 -3.42
CA ASP A 668 18.71 27.60 -3.55
C ASP A 668 17.78 27.39 -4.76
N GLY A 669 17.95 26.32 -5.51
CA GLY A 669 16.95 25.84 -6.46
C GLY A 669 15.68 25.40 -5.74
N GLU A 670 14.55 25.46 -6.42
CA GLU A 670 13.25 25.10 -5.84
C GLU A 670 12.33 24.44 -6.86
N GLN A 671 11.66 23.41 -6.40
CA GLN A 671 10.51 22.79 -7.07
C GLN A 671 9.28 22.94 -6.19
N VAL A 672 8.17 23.36 -6.78
CA VAL A 672 6.87 23.50 -6.10
C VAL A 672 5.86 22.57 -6.72
N ASN A 673 5.30 21.65 -5.90
CA ASN A 673 4.24 20.74 -6.30
C ASN A 673 2.94 21.15 -5.59
N LYS A 674 1.89 21.41 -6.36
CA LYS A 674 0.54 21.73 -5.87
C LYS A 674 -0.44 20.72 -6.44
N GLY A 675 -1.44 20.34 -5.68
CA GLY A 675 -2.46 19.42 -6.19
C GLY A 675 -3.75 19.44 -5.42
N LEU A 676 -4.74 18.84 -6.07
CA LEU A 676 -6.03 18.47 -5.49
C LEU A 676 -6.13 16.94 -5.58
N GLU A 677 -6.51 16.33 -4.49
CA GLU A 677 -6.70 14.90 -4.37
C GLU A 677 -8.10 14.58 -3.85
N MET A 678 -8.66 13.49 -4.39
CA MET A 678 -9.94 12.94 -3.97
C MET A 678 -9.80 11.43 -3.88
N ASN A 679 -10.34 10.82 -2.81
CA ASN A 679 -10.47 9.37 -2.70
C ASN A 679 -11.86 9.06 -2.16
N ILE A 680 -12.46 7.98 -2.66
CA ILE A 680 -13.74 7.44 -2.21
C ILE A 680 -13.55 5.93 -2.12
N PHE A 681 -14.00 5.34 -1.01
CA PHE A 681 -13.83 3.91 -0.74
C PHE A 681 -14.95 3.38 0.15
N GLY A 682 -15.11 2.05 0.14
CA GLY A 682 -16.12 1.33 0.92
C GLY A 682 -17.22 0.74 0.07
N GLU A 683 -18.39 0.55 0.66
CA GLU A 683 -19.55 -0.09 0.06
C GLU A 683 -20.79 0.84 0.09
N PRO A 684 -20.85 1.83 -0.83
CA PRO A 684 -21.92 2.85 -0.81
C PRO A 684 -23.32 2.30 -1.13
N LEU A 685 -23.41 1.10 -1.68
CA LEU A 685 -24.62 0.32 -1.91
C LEU A 685 -24.31 -1.13 -1.59
N ASP A 686 -25.25 -1.85 -1.02
CA ASP A 686 -25.10 -3.26 -0.67
C ASP A 686 -24.58 -4.08 -1.86
N GLY A 687 -23.46 -4.78 -1.63
CA GLY A 687 -22.77 -5.57 -2.64
C GLY A 687 -21.97 -4.78 -3.68
N LEU A 688 -21.95 -3.44 -3.64
CA LEU A 688 -21.15 -2.61 -4.54
C LEU A 688 -19.97 -1.96 -3.81
N ARG A 689 -18.81 -2.54 -3.93
CA ARG A 689 -17.56 -2.02 -3.36
C ARG A 689 -16.85 -1.10 -4.33
N LEU A 690 -16.29 -0.03 -3.79
CA LEU A 690 -15.68 1.04 -4.56
C LEU A 690 -14.31 1.43 -3.97
N LEU A 691 -13.31 1.52 -4.84
CA LEU A 691 -12.04 2.22 -4.59
C LEU A 691 -11.84 3.20 -5.75
N ALA A 692 -12.02 4.49 -5.51
CA ALA A 692 -11.89 5.51 -6.54
C ALA A 692 -10.96 6.62 -6.06
N GLY A 693 -10.18 7.16 -6.99
CA GLY A 693 -9.29 8.28 -6.72
C GLY A 693 -9.10 9.17 -7.94
N ALA A 694 -8.88 10.44 -7.69
CA ALA A 694 -8.46 11.40 -8.70
C ALA A 694 -7.43 12.36 -8.10
N THR A 695 -6.39 12.63 -8.87
CA THR A 695 -5.34 13.60 -8.51
C THR A 695 -5.08 14.53 -9.67
N PHE A 696 -5.08 15.82 -9.39
CA PHE A 696 -4.69 16.86 -10.32
C PHE A 696 -3.44 17.53 -9.77
N MET A 697 -2.35 17.55 -10.56
CA MET A 697 -1.05 18.03 -10.12
C MET A 697 -0.55 19.18 -11.01
N HIS A 698 -0.05 20.21 -10.38
CA HIS A 698 0.72 21.27 -11.01
C HIS A 698 2.09 21.32 -10.34
N THR A 699 3.12 20.98 -11.10
CA THR A 699 4.51 20.99 -10.63
C THR A 699 5.28 22.06 -11.40
N GLU A 700 6.10 22.81 -10.72
CA GLU A 700 6.84 23.93 -11.27
C GLU A 700 8.28 23.91 -10.76
N LEU A 701 9.25 24.01 -11.64
CA LEU A 701 10.63 24.32 -11.32
C LEU A 701 10.69 25.83 -11.12
N SER A 702 10.46 26.30 -9.89
CA SER A 702 10.34 27.73 -9.60
C SER A 702 11.68 28.45 -9.58
N LYS A 703 12.76 27.73 -9.33
CA LYS A 703 14.13 28.22 -9.37
C LYS A 703 15.12 27.15 -9.81
N THR A 704 15.88 27.39 -10.87
CA THR A 704 16.82 26.43 -11.46
C THR A 704 18.19 27.07 -11.72
N SER A 705 19.16 26.25 -12.11
CA SER A 705 20.50 26.72 -12.49
C SER A 705 20.42 27.78 -13.60
N ASN A 706 20.84 29.01 -13.28
CA ASN A 706 20.82 30.18 -14.20
C ASN A 706 19.43 30.53 -14.78
N GLY A 707 18.33 30.06 -14.16
CA GLY A 707 16.98 30.28 -14.62
C GLY A 707 16.59 29.56 -15.93
N LEU A 708 17.39 28.61 -16.40
CA LEU A 708 17.24 27.99 -17.72
C LEU A 708 15.91 27.27 -17.92
N THR A 709 15.37 26.71 -16.84
CA THR A 709 14.12 25.93 -16.85
C THR A 709 13.10 26.46 -15.84
N ASP A 710 13.27 27.70 -15.39
CA ASP A 710 12.31 28.36 -14.49
C ASP A 710 10.91 28.42 -15.13
N GLY A 711 9.87 28.08 -14.35
CA GLY A 711 8.49 28.00 -14.82
C GLY A 711 8.15 26.71 -15.55
N ASN A 712 9.13 25.86 -15.88
CA ASN A 712 8.89 24.56 -16.51
C ASN A 712 8.30 23.57 -15.48
N ARG A 713 7.63 22.57 -16.02
CA ARG A 713 7.09 21.47 -15.19
C ARG A 713 8.17 20.47 -14.83
N ALA A 714 8.09 19.93 -13.64
CA ALA A 714 8.97 18.83 -13.25
C ALA A 714 8.77 17.64 -14.19
N ALA A 715 9.89 17.03 -14.61
CA ALA A 715 9.88 15.83 -15.44
C ALA A 715 9.25 14.65 -14.69
N GLY A 716 8.66 13.70 -15.44
CA GLY A 716 8.06 12.49 -14.89
C GLY A 716 6.81 12.73 -14.03
N VAL A 717 6.12 13.88 -14.17
CA VAL A 717 4.90 14.16 -13.39
C VAL A 717 3.73 14.49 -14.32
N PRO A 718 2.67 13.64 -14.34
CA PRO A 718 1.47 13.89 -15.13
C PRO A 718 0.62 15.02 -14.49
N ARG A 719 -0.22 15.66 -15.30
CA ARG A 719 -1.15 16.69 -14.79
C ARG A 719 -2.31 16.11 -14.02
N PHE A 720 -2.70 14.89 -14.34
CA PHE A 720 -3.84 14.22 -13.72
C PHE A 720 -3.66 12.72 -13.71
N GLN A 721 -4.25 12.08 -12.74
CA GLN A 721 -4.37 10.64 -12.64
C GLN A 721 -5.76 10.31 -12.09
N TYR A 722 -6.36 9.22 -12.59
CA TYR A 722 -7.60 8.66 -12.09
C TYR A 722 -7.45 7.16 -11.92
N ASN A 723 -8.03 6.62 -10.87
CA ASN A 723 -8.30 5.22 -10.72
C ASN A 723 -9.74 5.00 -10.27
N LEU A 724 -10.35 3.97 -10.80
CA LEU A 724 -11.67 3.51 -10.40
C LEU A 724 -11.61 1.99 -10.38
N SER A 725 -11.77 1.40 -9.22
CA SER A 725 -11.93 -0.03 -9.03
C SER A 725 -13.27 -0.29 -8.39
N THR A 726 -14.07 -1.14 -9.00
CA THR A 726 -15.39 -1.54 -8.53
C THR A 726 -15.49 -3.04 -8.43
N GLN A 727 -16.20 -3.54 -7.44
CA GLN A 727 -16.58 -4.94 -7.31
C GLN A 727 -18.05 -4.99 -6.94
N TRP A 728 -18.82 -5.76 -7.71
CA TRP A 728 -20.25 -5.88 -7.57
C TRP A 728 -20.66 -7.34 -7.38
N ASP A 729 -21.28 -7.62 -6.26
CA ASP A 729 -21.88 -8.92 -5.96
C ASP A 729 -23.12 -9.11 -6.84
N ILE A 730 -23.21 -10.23 -7.54
CA ILE A 730 -24.29 -10.47 -8.51
C ILE A 730 -25.58 -10.82 -7.75
N PRO A 731 -26.65 -10.01 -7.85
CA PRO A 731 -27.91 -10.30 -7.18
C PRO A 731 -28.46 -11.66 -7.60
N GLY A 732 -28.85 -12.49 -6.63
CA GLY A 732 -29.41 -13.83 -6.86
C GLY A 732 -28.39 -14.92 -7.18
N LEU A 733 -27.08 -14.62 -7.20
CA LEU A 733 -26.00 -15.61 -7.32
C LEU A 733 -25.01 -15.42 -6.15
N GLU A 734 -25.34 -16.03 -5.02
CA GLU A 734 -24.56 -15.92 -3.80
C GLU A 734 -23.09 -16.31 -4.03
N GLY A 735 -22.17 -15.53 -3.48
CA GLY A 735 -20.73 -15.73 -3.60
C GLY A 735 -20.12 -15.26 -4.92
N ALA A 736 -20.92 -14.89 -5.93
CA ALA A 736 -20.43 -14.40 -7.20
C ALA A 736 -20.29 -12.88 -7.23
N ALA A 737 -19.16 -12.40 -7.73
CA ALA A 737 -18.92 -10.97 -7.93
C ALA A 737 -18.18 -10.72 -9.24
N LEU A 738 -18.47 -9.58 -9.86
CA LEU A 738 -17.72 -9.04 -10.99
C LEU A 738 -16.90 -7.85 -10.54
N SER A 739 -15.72 -7.68 -11.10
CA SER A 739 -14.88 -6.52 -10.81
C SER A 739 -14.39 -5.85 -12.09
N GLY A 740 -14.16 -4.54 -11.99
CA GLY A 740 -13.58 -3.76 -13.07
C GLY A 740 -12.69 -2.66 -12.51
N ARG A 741 -11.54 -2.43 -13.15
CA ARG A 741 -10.62 -1.35 -12.78
C ARG A 741 -10.24 -0.54 -14.01
N ILE A 742 -10.26 0.78 -13.86
CA ILE A 742 -9.80 1.74 -14.87
C ILE A 742 -8.69 2.57 -14.26
N LEU A 743 -7.54 2.57 -14.91
CA LEU A 743 -6.39 3.41 -14.56
C LEU A 743 -6.14 4.39 -15.71
N ARG A 744 -6.04 5.68 -15.40
CA ARG A 744 -5.73 6.74 -16.37
C ARG A 744 -4.61 7.62 -15.84
N THR A 745 -3.55 7.78 -16.62
CA THR A 745 -2.44 8.69 -16.33
C THR A 745 -2.31 9.70 -17.47
N GLY A 746 -2.18 10.98 -17.15
CA GLY A 746 -1.93 12.07 -18.11
C GLY A 746 -0.56 11.94 -18.77
N GLY A 747 -0.36 12.67 -19.85
CA GLY A 747 0.98 12.80 -20.46
C GLY A 747 1.94 13.55 -19.54
N GLU A 748 3.22 13.22 -19.62
CA GLU A 748 4.28 13.83 -18.81
C GLU A 748 5.52 14.13 -19.64
N TYR A 749 6.26 15.13 -19.20
CA TYR A 749 7.58 15.42 -19.76
C TYR A 749 8.62 14.48 -19.19
N ILE A 750 9.62 14.12 -20.01
CA ILE A 750 10.73 13.26 -19.56
C ILE A 750 12.00 14.06 -19.26
N ASN A 751 12.00 15.37 -19.55
CA ASN A 751 13.14 16.25 -19.32
C ASN A 751 12.69 17.61 -18.75
N ALA A 752 13.61 18.30 -18.07
CA ALA A 752 13.35 19.57 -17.40
C ALA A 752 13.06 20.72 -18.39
N GLU A 753 13.56 20.63 -19.63
CA GLU A 753 13.33 21.60 -20.70
C GLU A 753 11.92 21.53 -21.26
N ASN A 754 11.12 20.51 -20.91
CA ASN A 754 9.78 20.24 -21.39
C ASN A 754 9.67 20.08 -22.93
N THR A 755 10.72 19.59 -23.55
CA THR A 755 10.80 19.38 -25.00
C THR A 755 10.42 17.95 -25.41
N LEU A 756 10.55 17.00 -24.52
CA LEU A 756 10.28 15.58 -24.73
C LEU A 756 9.17 15.12 -23.80
N SER A 757 8.22 14.34 -24.32
CA SER A 757 7.08 13.87 -23.52
C SER A 757 6.61 12.49 -23.94
N ILE A 758 6.00 11.77 -23.00
CA ILE A 758 5.24 10.54 -23.26
C ILE A 758 3.74 10.86 -23.23
N PRO A 759 2.94 10.17 -24.06
CA PRO A 759 1.50 10.41 -24.14
C PRO A 759 0.76 9.84 -22.93
N ALA A 760 -0.44 10.37 -22.71
CA ALA A 760 -1.38 9.82 -21.74
C ALA A 760 -1.81 8.38 -22.09
N TRP A 761 -2.05 7.58 -21.08
CA TRP A 761 -2.50 6.20 -21.27
C TRP A 761 -3.71 5.85 -20.39
N THR A 762 -4.42 4.82 -20.79
CA THR A 762 -5.52 4.21 -20.03
C THR A 762 -5.36 2.70 -20.08
N ARG A 763 -5.49 2.06 -18.93
CA ARG A 763 -5.56 0.61 -18.76
C ARG A 763 -6.92 0.24 -18.18
N VAL A 764 -7.49 -0.85 -18.65
CA VAL A 764 -8.73 -1.43 -18.15
C VAL A 764 -8.44 -2.86 -17.75
N ASP A 765 -8.88 -3.24 -16.56
CA ASP A 765 -8.79 -4.59 -16.02
C ASP A 765 -10.21 -5.07 -15.68
N LEU A 766 -10.47 -6.36 -15.87
CA LEU A 766 -11.76 -7.00 -15.56
C LEU A 766 -11.51 -8.26 -14.75
N GLY A 767 -12.43 -8.57 -13.84
CA GLY A 767 -12.31 -9.76 -13.01
C GLY A 767 -13.66 -10.34 -12.59
N ALA A 768 -13.59 -11.54 -12.07
CA ALA A 768 -14.71 -12.26 -11.47
C ALA A 768 -14.24 -13.07 -10.27
N ARG A 769 -15.10 -13.19 -9.28
CA ARG A 769 -14.94 -14.04 -8.11
C ARG A 769 -16.16 -14.91 -7.92
N TYR A 770 -15.94 -16.15 -7.48
CA TYR A 770 -17.01 -17.04 -7.06
C TYR A 770 -16.60 -17.80 -5.82
N GLY A 771 -17.30 -17.57 -4.71
CA GLY A 771 -17.10 -18.25 -3.43
C GLY A 771 -18.26 -19.24 -3.17
N PHE A 772 -17.93 -20.45 -2.74
CA PHE A 772 -18.94 -21.46 -2.41
C PHE A 772 -18.43 -22.42 -1.34
N LYS A 773 -19.35 -23.05 -0.62
CA LYS A 773 -19.04 -24.13 0.32
C LYS A 773 -19.05 -25.48 -0.42
N ALA A 774 -18.00 -26.28 -0.14
CA ALA A 774 -17.92 -27.69 -0.54
C ALA A 774 -17.54 -28.50 0.71
N ASP A 775 -18.47 -29.29 1.19
CA ASP A 775 -18.41 -29.88 2.53
C ASP A 775 -18.23 -28.80 3.62
N ASP A 776 -17.24 -28.96 4.50
CA ASP A 776 -16.93 -27.99 5.58
C ASP A 776 -15.93 -26.90 5.16
N LYS A 777 -15.54 -26.85 3.87
CA LYS A 777 -14.51 -25.93 3.36
C LYS A 777 -15.14 -24.82 2.54
N TYR A 778 -14.59 -23.62 2.66
CA TYR A 778 -14.97 -22.51 1.78
C TYR A 778 -13.97 -22.41 0.63
N ILE A 779 -14.44 -22.41 -0.60
CA ILE A 779 -13.63 -22.32 -1.80
C ILE A 779 -13.90 -21.00 -2.51
N THR A 780 -12.85 -20.26 -2.79
CA THR A 780 -12.95 -19.02 -3.57
C THR A 780 -12.16 -19.15 -4.87
N LEU A 781 -12.85 -19.04 -5.99
CA LEU A 781 -12.23 -18.96 -7.31
C LEU A 781 -12.16 -17.50 -7.73
N ARG A 782 -11.02 -17.08 -8.29
CA ARG A 782 -10.83 -15.73 -8.83
C ARG A 782 -10.23 -15.81 -10.24
N ALA A 783 -10.68 -14.93 -11.12
CA ALA A 783 -10.11 -14.75 -12.45
C ALA A 783 -10.04 -13.26 -12.76
N ASN A 784 -8.86 -12.76 -13.09
CA ASN A 784 -8.63 -11.37 -13.45
C ASN A 784 -7.88 -11.29 -14.79
N VAL A 785 -8.27 -10.35 -15.63
CA VAL A 785 -7.55 -9.99 -16.86
C VAL A 785 -7.11 -8.55 -16.74
N GLU A 786 -5.83 -8.33 -16.57
CA GLU A 786 -5.24 -7.00 -16.55
C GLU A 786 -4.91 -6.54 -17.98
N ASN A 787 -4.98 -5.23 -18.24
CA ASN A 787 -4.77 -4.65 -19.57
C ASN A 787 -5.56 -5.39 -20.67
N VAL A 788 -6.88 -5.49 -20.49
CA VAL A 788 -7.79 -6.27 -21.39
C VAL A 788 -7.56 -5.94 -22.87
N ALA A 789 -7.31 -4.66 -23.18
CA ALA A 789 -7.08 -4.20 -24.54
C ALA A 789 -5.68 -4.53 -25.08
N ASN A 790 -4.79 -5.14 -24.28
CA ASN A 790 -3.38 -5.39 -24.60
C ASN A 790 -2.68 -4.14 -25.16
N LYS A 791 -2.94 -3.01 -24.55
CA LYS A 791 -2.40 -1.72 -24.98
C LYS A 791 -0.91 -1.61 -24.66
N ALA A 792 -0.11 -1.25 -25.64
CA ALA A 792 1.28 -0.85 -25.44
C ALA A 792 1.34 0.64 -25.03
N TYR A 793 2.09 0.94 -23.96
CA TYR A 793 2.24 2.32 -23.48
C TYR A 793 3.53 2.47 -22.66
N TRP A 794 4.09 3.66 -22.63
CA TRP A 794 5.09 4.05 -21.64
C TRP A 794 4.35 4.34 -20.33
N ALA A 795 4.60 3.54 -19.31
CA ALA A 795 3.91 3.66 -18.03
C ALA A 795 4.38 4.88 -17.24
N SER A 796 5.69 5.14 -17.31
CA SER A 796 6.30 6.28 -16.64
C SER A 796 7.65 6.66 -17.26
N ALA A 797 8.08 7.88 -16.99
CA ALA A 797 9.45 8.31 -17.12
C ALA A 797 10.09 8.46 -15.74
N SER A 798 11.26 7.83 -15.53
CA SER A 798 11.98 7.97 -14.25
C SER A 798 12.48 9.40 -14.08
N THR A 799 12.10 10.05 -12.98
CA THR A 799 12.56 11.41 -12.63
C THR A 799 14.05 11.44 -12.26
N ALA A 800 14.58 10.33 -11.75
CA ALA A 800 15.97 10.25 -11.27
C ALA A 800 16.96 9.81 -12.33
N ASN A 801 16.55 8.97 -13.29
CA ASN A 801 17.48 8.25 -14.18
C ASN A 801 17.21 8.47 -15.68
N ASN A 802 16.26 9.31 -16.06
CA ASN A 802 15.93 9.67 -17.46
C ASN A 802 15.66 8.46 -18.39
N TYR A 803 15.04 7.39 -17.88
CA TYR A 803 14.62 6.25 -18.68
C TYR A 803 13.10 6.09 -18.70
N LEU A 804 12.64 5.35 -19.71
CA LEU A 804 11.24 4.99 -19.91
C LEU A 804 11.02 3.56 -19.45
N THR A 805 9.87 3.33 -18.79
CA THR A 805 9.37 2.02 -18.40
C THR A 805 8.12 1.70 -19.21
N GLN A 806 8.11 0.55 -19.88
CA GLN A 806 6.93 0.08 -20.60
C GLN A 806 5.94 -0.59 -19.65
N GLY A 807 4.65 -0.34 -19.85
CA GLY A 807 3.58 -0.97 -19.06
C GLY A 807 3.43 -2.46 -19.37
N GLU A 808 2.83 -3.17 -18.40
CA GLU A 808 2.60 -4.60 -18.50
C GLU A 808 1.62 -4.96 -19.63
N PRO A 809 1.84 -6.09 -20.32
CA PRO A 809 0.92 -6.60 -21.33
C PRO A 809 -0.38 -7.12 -20.71
N ARG A 810 -1.29 -7.60 -21.56
CA ARG A 810 -2.48 -8.30 -21.08
C ARG A 810 -2.08 -9.56 -20.33
N THR A 811 -2.46 -9.63 -19.06
CA THR A 811 -2.13 -10.73 -18.16
C THR A 811 -3.40 -11.36 -17.59
N LEU A 812 -3.59 -12.66 -17.82
CA LEU A 812 -4.61 -13.46 -17.16
C LEU A 812 -4.07 -13.96 -15.83
N LYS A 813 -4.81 -13.77 -14.75
CA LYS A 813 -4.55 -14.33 -13.42
C LYS A 813 -5.74 -15.18 -12.99
N VAL A 814 -5.52 -16.40 -12.56
CA VAL A 814 -6.56 -17.30 -12.03
C VAL A 814 -6.07 -17.86 -10.71
N SER A 815 -6.93 -17.94 -9.70
CA SER A 815 -6.60 -18.60 -8.44
C SER A 815 -7.76 -19.37 -7.86
N ALA A 816 -7.44 -20.41 -7.09
CA ALA A 816 -8.35 -21.15 -6.23
C ALA A 816 -7.80 -21.12 -4.82
N THR A 817 -8.58 -20.56 -3.89
CA THR A 817 -8.28 -20.53 -2.47
C THR A 817 -9.21 -21.48 -1.74
N VAL A 818 -8.68 -22.33 -0.88
CA VAL A 818 -9.43 -23.24 -0.01
C VAL A 818 -9.16 -22.86 1.43
N ASP A 819 -10.21 -22.49 2.16
CA ASP A 819 -10.18 -22.28 3.61
C ASP A 819 -10.70 -23.57 4.30
N PHE A 820 -9.90 -24.17 5.24
CA PHE A 820 -10.13 -25.51 5.79
C PHE A 820 -9.88 -25.64 7.31
#